data_1f74141055bb942ed4082a04909fc317
#
_entry.id   1f74141055bb942ed4082a04909fc317
#
_cell.length_a   1.000
_cell.length_b   1.000
_cell.length_c   1.000
_cell.angle_alpha   90.00
_cell.angle_beta   90.00
_cell.angle_gamma   90.00
#
_symmetry.space_group_name_H-M   'P 1'
#
loop_
_entity.id
_entity.type
_entity.pdbx_description
1 polymer ?
#
loop_
_entity_poly.entity_id
_entity_poly.type
_entity_poly.pdbx_seq_one_letter_code
_entity_poly.pdbx_strand_id
1 'polypeptide(L)'
;MVVGAGTQKKVSVTGSITSVKGSSLVTPTSSLTNALAGKLSGVIAKTSSGAPGEAAEFYIRGIGTFGGRATPLIMLDDVEISAADLNNIPAETIESFSILKDASATAIYGARGANGVMLITTKSGRENERTQINVTVENAFNVMTNFPDFVDGATWMTMYNEAQVTRTPGITPKYTQEQIENTRLGTNPYMYPSVKWNDVIFKNMAMSQRANINVQGGGSRATYYMSIQANHDSGLLNTRKVYSYNNNINNWSYNFQNNIKYKLTSTTTVDLRMNAQIRNNQGPNYNTSDLFNMALTTNPLNFPVTFPAQEGDTHIRFGNAILSGDNLRTNPYAYMLSSYKQTQVNTLNTSLKVSQQLDFITKGLSATALVNFKNWSSNWYNRTIEPYYYRIKDGSFNPSTGEYTLERLGTSGTDYIAQSDITKDGDNTFFLQFTLDYQRRFGKHNVGGMLLYMQREYRNAVLPNRNQGFSGRFTYDFDQRYLAEINFGYNGTERLTKGDRFEFFPAISLGWVVSNEKFFAPLSKVVSSLKLRGSYGLVGSDETGPKGSPHFLYIDQVQVTGGNRPGATFGEDLNVSKYGPIVTQYAVQNAGWERVKKLDLGFDMELFRCLSLTFDFFYDKRYNILLHREAWPQSL
;
A
#
# COMPACT_ATOMS: atom_id res chain seq x y z
N MET A 1 -14.68 -22.02 -2.39
CA MET A 1 -14.26 -20.71 -2.82
C MET A 1 -14.91 -19.70 -1.91
N VAL A 2 -14.16 -18.76 -1.38
CA VAL A 2 -14.72 -17.68 -0.54
C VAL A 2 -15.35 -16.65 -1.47
N VAL A 3 -16.61 -16.34 -1.22
CA VAL A 3 -17.40 -15.40 -2.04
C VAL A 3 -18.12 -14.49 -1.05
N GLY A 4 -17.77 -13.24 -0.98
CA GLY A 4 -18.35 -12.22 -0.11
C GLY A 4 -19.25 -12.73 1.02
N ALA A 5 -18.86 -12.52 2.27
CA ALA A 5 -19.57 -12.96 3.48
C ALA A 5 -19.99 -14.45 3.54
N GLY A 6 -19.29 -15.34 2.79
CA GLY A 6 -19.60 -16.77 2.82
C GLY A 6 -18.73 -17.61 1.88
N THR A 7 -19.08 -18.89 1.74
CA THR A 7 -18.41 -19.82 0.84
C THR A 7 -19.40 -20.46 -0.12
N GLN A 8 -19.01 -20.60 -1.38
CA GLN A 8 -19.79 -21.30 -2.42
C GLN A 8 -18.95 -22.39 -3.08
N LYS A 9 -19.61 -23.39 -3.65
CA LYS A 9 -18.93 -24.37 -4.53
C LYS A 9 -18.48 -23.65 -5.80
N LYS A 10 -17.28 -23.93 -6.29
CA LYS A 10 -16.72 -23.30 -7.51
C LYS A 10 -17.67 -23.42 -8.73
N VAL A 11 -18.37 -24.52 -8.85
CA VAL A 11 -19.37 -24.75 -9.93
C VAL A 11 -20.52 -23.76 -9.86
N SER A 12 -21.03 -23.46 -8.66
CA SER A 12 -22.21 -22.61 -8.47
C SER A 12 -21.90 -21.10 -8.49
N VAL A 13 -20.63 -20.71 -8.55
CA VAL A 13 -20.23 -19.29 -8.63
C VAL A 13 -20.50 -18.76 -10.03
N THR A 14 -21.32 -17.73 -10.17
CA THR A 14 -21.66 -17.08 -11.44
C THR A 14 -20.87 -15.80 -11.70
N GLY A 15 -20.27 -15.21 -10.65
CA GLY A 15 -19.44 -14.02 -10.75
C GLY A 15 -18.02 -14.30 -11.20
N SER A 16 -17.33 -13.26 -11.69
CA SER A 16 -15.89 -13.32 -12.05
C SER A 16 -15.03 -13.26 -10.79
N ILE A 17 -14.59 -14.42 -10.31
CA ILE A 17 -13.77 -14.56 -9.11
C ILE A 17 -12.49 -15.36 -9.42
N THR A 18 -11.35 -14.76 -9.11
CA THR A 18 -10.06 -15.46 -9.14
C THR A 18 -9.64 -15.80 -7.71
N SER A 19 -9.27 -17.05 -7.46
CA SER A 19 -8.78 -17.49 -6.14
C SER A 19 -7.42 -18.16 -6.24
N VAL A 20 -6.52 -17.80 -5.32
CA VAL A 20 -5.15 -18.33 -5.23
C VAL A 20 -4.90 -18.78 -3.80
N LYS A 21 -4.23 -19.92 -3.63
CA LYS A 21 -3.84 -20.41 -2.30
C LYS A 21 -2.72 -19.56 -1.71
N GLY A 22 -2.75 -19.31 -0.41
CA GLY A 22 -1.70 -18.56 0.30
C GLY A 22 -0.30 -19.18 0.12
N SER A 23 -0.21 -20.51 0.03
CA SER A 23 1.08 -21.21 -0.18
C SER A 23 1.80 -20.83 -1.48
N SER A 24 1.09 -20.42 -2.54
CA SER A 24 1.70 -19.98 -3.80
C SER A 24 2.28 -18.55 -3.73
N LEU A 25 1.99 -17.81 -2.65
CA LEU A 25 2.43 -16.44 -2.43
C LEU A 25 3.62 -16.35 -1.48
N VAL A 26 4.02 -17.45 -0.89
CA VAL A 26 5.23 -17.51 -0.06
C VAL A 26 6.44 -17.18 -0.94
N THR A 27 7.09 -16.08 -0.65
CA THR A 27 8.31 -15.61 -1.31
C THR A 27 9.25 -15.06 -0.25
N PRO A 28 10.57 -15.08 -0.47
CA PRO A 28 11.54 -14.59 0.50
C PRO A 28 11.56 -13.05 0.59
N THR A 29 10.40 -12.46 0.81
CA THR A 29 10.23 -11.01 1.04
C THR A 29 9.39 -10.78 2.28
N SER A 30 9.70 -9.74 3.04
CA SER A 30 8.90 -9.28 4.17
C SER A 30 7.61 -8.57 3.75
N SER A 31 7.50 -8.20 2.47
CA SER A 31 6.38 -7.47 1.88
C SER A 31 5.43 -8.41 1.16
N LEU A 32 4.31 -8.77 1.79
CA LEU A 32 3.29 -9.61 1.17
C LEU A 32 2.71 -8.95 -0.09
N THR A 33 2.54 -7.63 -0.08
CA THR A 33 1.95 -6.91 -1.20
C THR A 33 2.82 -7.00 -2.45
N ASN A 34 4.14 -7.02 -2.32
CA ASN A 34 5.05 -7.21 -3.44
C ASN A 34 4.99 -8.64 -4.00
N ALA A 35 4.69 -9.63 -3.15
CA ALA A 35 4.53 -11.02 -3.58
C ALA A 35 3.28 -11.28 -4.43
N LEU A 36 2.31 -10.36 -4.45
CA LEU A 36 1.07 -10.48 -5.24
C LEU A 36 1.27 -10.10 -6.71
N ALA A 37 2.32 -9.36 -7.05
CA ALA A 37 2.59 -8.92 -8.41
C ALA A 37 2.73 -10.11 -9.38
N GLY A 38 1.97 -10.09 -10.48
CA GLY A 38 1.98 -11.14 -11.50
C GLY A 38 1.35 -12.49 -11.12
N LYS A 39 0.89 -12.66 -9.86
CA LYS A 39 0.31 -13.93 -9.39
C LYS A 39 -1.22 -13.95 -9.37
N LEU A 40 -1.86 -12.81 -9.44
CA LEU A 40 -3.31 -12.66 -9.40
C LEU A 40 -3.83 -12.13 -10.74
N SER A 41 -4.57 -12.96 -11.47
CA SER A 41 -5.16 -12.55 -12.76
C SER A 41 -6.12 -11.38 -12.60
N GLY A 42 -5.89 -10.30 -13.39
CA GLY A 42 -6.67 -9.07 -13.37
C GLY A 42 -6.30 -8.11 -12.23
N VAL A 43 -5.22 -8.36 -11.50
CA VAL A 43 -4.64 -7.44 -10.50
C VAL A 43 -3.35 -6.85 -11.05
N ILE A 44 -3.27 -5.54 -11.05
CA ILE A 44 -2.06 -4.77 -11.36
C ILE A 44 -1.47 -4.32 -10.02
N ALA A 45 -0.26 -4.73 -9.72
CA ALA A 45 0.49 -4.27 -8.56
C ALA A 45 1.59 -3.31 -9.00
N LYS A 46 1.66 -2.14 -8.36
CA LYS A 46 2.68 -1.12 -8.61
C LYS A 46 3.51 -0.93 -7.35
N THR A 47 4.79 -1.24 -7.43
CA THR A 47 5.77 -0.96 -6.39
C THR A 47 6.43 0.39 -6.66
N SER A 48 6.35 1.33 -5.72
CA SER A 48 6.83 2.71 -5.91
C SER A 48 8.35 2.81 -5.77
N SER A 49 8.91 2.25 -4.69
CA SER A 49 10.34 2.39 -4.38
C SER A 49 11.05 1.05 -4.18
N GLY A 50 10.32 -0.02 -3.81
CA GLY A 50 10.91 -1.29 -3.40
C GLY A 50 11.70 -1.22 -2.08
N ALA A 51 11.65 -0.10 -1.34
CA ALA A 51 12.29 0.03 -0.05
C ALA A 51 11.66 -0.93 0.97
N PRO A 52 12.45 -1.46 1.94
CA PRO A 52 11.94 -2.35 2.96
C PRO A 52 10.77 -1.72 3.76
N GLY A 53 9.65 -2.44 3.86
CA GLY A 53 8.45 -1.98 4.56
C GLY A 53 7.44 -1.20 3.72
N GLU A 54 7.79 -0.82 2.49
CA GLU A 54 6.87 -0.15 1.58
C GLU A 54 5.85 -1.13 0.98
N ALA A 55 4.58 -0.71 0.97
CA ALA A 55 3.49 -1.49 0.40
C ALA A 55 3.30 -1.18 -1.09
N ALA A 56 3.01 -2.21 -1.89
CA ALA A 56 2.59 -2.00 -3.27
C ALA A 56 1.14 -1.48 -3.33
N GLU A 57 0.85 -0.67 -4.32
CA GLU A 57 -0.51 -0.27 -4.68
C GLU A 57 -1.13 -1.30 -5.63
N PHE A 58 -2.43 -1.57 -5.45
CA PHE A 58 -3.15 -2.55 -6.28
C PHE A 58 -4.30 -1.91 -7.00
N TYR A 59 -4.53 -2.40 -8.21
CA TYR A 59 -5.67 -2.04 -9.03
C TYR A 59 -6.27 -3.31 -9.64
N ILE A 60 -7.59 -3.44 -9.59
CA ILE A 60 -8.30 -4.56 -10.22
C ILE A 60 -8.83 -4.08 -11.56
N ARG A 61 -8.41 -4.74 -12.67
CA ARG A 61 -8.76 -4.38 -14.05
C ARG A 61 -8.30 -2.97 -14.48
N GLY A 62 -7.36 -2.39 -13.77
CA GLY A 62 -6.80 -1.06 -14.05
C GLY A 62 -7.33 0.06 -13.16
N ILE A 63 -6.90 1.28 -13.45
CA ILE A 63 -7.34 2.50 -12.75
C ILE A 63 -8.63 2.95 -13.39
N GLY A 64 -9.76 2.77 -12.69
CA GLY A 64 -11.10 3.07 -13.23
C GLY A 64 -11.65 4.45 -12.87
N THR A 65 -10.98 5.22 -12.03
CA THR A 65 -11.38 6.57 -11.61
C THR A 65 -10.19 7.50 -11.53
N PHE A 66 -10.40 8.76 -11.81
CA PHE A 66 -9.46 9.86 -11.56
C PHE A 66 -9.97 10.82 -10.47
N GLY A 67 -11.12 10.51 -9.88
CA GLY A 67 -11.62 11.08 -8.62
C GLY A 67 -11.03 10.32 -7.43
N GLY A 68 -11.79 10.06 -6.40
CA GLY A 68 -11.44 9.45 -5.13
C GLY A 68 -10.50 8.22 -5.13
N ARG A 69 -10.87 7.18 -4.40
CA ARG A 69 -10.05 5.96 -4.25
C ARG A 69 -10.13 5.06 -5.47
N ALA A 70 -8.98 4.75 -6.09
CA ALA A 70 -8.87 3.79 -7.20
C ALA A 70 -8.50 2.37 -6.74
N THR A 71 -8.02 2.20 -5.51
CA THR A 71 -7.59 0.91 -4.95
C THR A 71 -8.78 0.06 -4.52
N PRO A 72 -8.68 -1.28 -4.58
CA PRO A 72 -9.76 -2.17 -4.17
C PRO A 72 -10.00 -2.14 -2.66
N LEU A 73 -11.17 -2.61 -2.24
CA LEU A 73 -11.46 -2.92 -0.86
C LEU A 73 -10.72 -4.20 -0.45
N ILE A 74 -9.98 -4.18 0.64
CA ILE A 74 -9.24 -5.34 1.16
C ILE A 74 -9.94 -5.82 2.43
N MET A 75 -10.38 -7.09 2.42
CA MET A 75 -11.05 -7.72 3.55
C MET A 75 -10.22 -8.88 4.09
N LEU A 76 -9.86 -8.85 5.34
CA LEU A 76 -9.21 -9.94 6.08
C LEU A 76 -10.23 -10.58 7.02
N ASP A 77 -10.59 -11.85 6.77
CA ASP A 77 -11.57 -12.59 7.60
C ASP A 77 -12.86 -11.80 7.86
N ASP A 78 -13.44 -11.26 6.79
CA ASP A 78 -14.67 -10.44 6.77
C ASP A 78 -14.52 -9.01 7.32
N VAL A 79 -13.30 -8.57 7.70
CA VAL A 79 -13.04 -7.23 8.24
C VAL A 79 -12.14 -6.42 7.31
N GLU A 80 -12.46 -5.15 7.11
CA GLU A 80 -11.65 -4.25 6.27
C GLU A 80 -10.30 -3.91 6.90
N ILE A 81 -9.25 -4.02 6.08
CA ILE A 81 -7.88 -3.61 6.42
C ILE A 81 -7.29 -2.72 5.34
N SER A 82 -6.23 -2.00 5.67
CA SER A 82 -5.45 -1.21 4.70
C SER A 82 -4.43 -2.07 3.94
N ALA A 83 -3.93 -1.56 2.80
CA ALA A 83 -2.81 -2.19 2.09
C ALA A 83 -1.54 -2.25 2.95
N ALA A 84 -1.32 -1.26 3.82
CA ALA A 84 -0.22 -1.25 4.76
C ALA A 84 -0.34 -2.34 5.84
N ASP A 85 -1.56 -2.61 6.35
CA ASP A 85 -1.80 -3.73 7.25
C ASP A 85 -1.54 -5.06 6.55
N LEU A 86 -2.06 -5.22 5.32
CA LEU A 86 -1.85 -6.41 4.50
C LEU A 86 -0.37 -6.69 4.24
N ASN A 87 0.41 -5.64 3.98
CA ASN A 87 1.83 -5.77 3.69
C ASN A 87 2.62 -6.49 4.78
N ASN A 88 2.14 -6.41 6.02
CA ASN A 88 2.82 -6.94 7.19
C ASN A 88 2.25 -8.29 7.67
N ILE A 89 1.26 -8.85 6.96
CA ILE A 89 0.71 -10.17 7.28
C ILE A 89 1.61 -11.25 6.67
N PRO A 90 2.08 -12.22 7.47
CA PRO A 90 2.87 -13.33 6.94
C PRO A 90 2.09 -14.15 5.91
N ALA A 91 2.70 -14.42 4.75
CA ALA A 91 2.08 -15.25 3.71
C ALA A 91 1.72 -16.65 4.24
N GLU A 92 2.51 -17.17 5.18
CA GLU A 92 2.29 -18.46 5.84
C GLU A 92 1.01 -18.52 6.65
N THR A 93 0.48 -17.38 7.12
CA THR A 93 -0.77 -17.32 7.90
C THR A 93 -2.00 -17.33 7.01
N ILE A 94 -1.83 -17.18 5.70
CA ILE A 94 -2.93 -17.04 4.75
C ILE A 94 -3.29 -18.40 4.14
N GLU A 95 -4.58 -18.71 4.15
CA GLU A 95 -5.15 -19.87 3.46
C GLU A 95 -5.42 -19.58 1.99
N SER A 96 -6.08 -18.45 1.71
CA SER A 96 -6.45 -18.08 0.34
C SER A 96 -6.67 -16.59 0.13
N PHE A 97 -6.44 -16.15 -1.12
CA PHE A 97 -6.87 -14.88 -1.68
C PHE A 97 -7.98 -15.12 -2.69
N SER A 98 -9.03 -14.32 -2.65
CA SER A 98 -10.09 -14.31 -3.67
C SER A 98 -10.33 -12.88 -4.14
N ILE A 99 -10.29 -12.67 -5.45
CA ILE A 99 -10.49 -11.35 -6.06
C ILE A 99 -11.86 -11.32 -6.72
N LEU A 100 -12.73 -10.45 -6.23
CA LEU A 100 -14.05 -10.19 -6.77
C LEU A 100 -13.97 -9.04 -7.76
N LYS A 101 -14.31 -9.27 -9.03
CA LYS A 101 -14.04 -8.33 -10.12
C LYS A 101 -15.31 -7.70 -10.70
N ASP A 102 -16.42 -8.41 -10.68
CA ASP A 102 -17.69 -8.00 -11.29
C ASP A 102 -18.72 -7.46 -10.28
N ALA A 103 -19.82 -6.93 -10.77
CA ALA A 103 -20.86 -6.33 -9.94
C ALA A 103 -21.56 -7.37 -9.05
N SER A 104 -21.83 -8.59 -9.55
CA SER A 104 -22.54 -9.61 -8.80
C SER A 104 -21.74 -10.02 -7.55
N ALA A 105 -20.43 -10.27 -7.72
CA ALA A 105 -19.56 -10.65 -6.61
C ALA A 105 -19.34 -9.50 -5.61
N THR A 106 -19.36 -8.23 -6.06
CA THR A 106 -19.05 -7.06 -5.22
C THR A 106 -20.25 -6.33 -4.66
N ALA A 107 -21.48 -6.57 -5.16
CA ALA A 107 -22.71 -5.87 -4.73
C ALA A 107 -22.96 -5.95 -3.22
N ILE A 108 -22.57 -7.05 -2.57
CA ILE A 108 -22.72 -7.23 -1.11
C ILE A 108 -21.92 -6.18 -0.32
N TYR A 109 -20.80 -5.74 -0.87
CA TYR A 109 -19.96 -4.66 -0.32
C TYR A 109 -20.42 -3.27 -0.77
N GLY A 110 -21.42 -3.21 -1.66
CA GLY A 110 -22.16 -2.03 -2.10
C GLY A 110 -21.25 -0.87 -2.49
N ALA A 111 -21.34 0.17 -1.70
CA ALA A 111 -20.58 1.42 -1.82
C ALA A 111 -19.07 1.31 -1.95
N ARG A 112 -18.48 0.22 -1.55
CA ARG A 112 -17.03 0.05 -1.48
C ARG A 112 -16.50 -0.98 -2.48
N GLY A 113 -17.45 -1.65 -3.21
CA GLY A 113 -17.15 -2.66 -4.21
C GLY A 113 -16.82 -2.12 -5.61
N ALA A 114 -16.89 -0.80 -5.86
CA ALA A 114 -16.71 -0.20 -7.19
C ALA A 114 -15.39 -0.58 -7.86
N ASN A 115 -14.30 -0.61 -7.10
CA ASN A 115 -12.94 -0.92 -7.59
C ASN A 115 -12.55 -2.39 -7.42
N GLY A 116 -13.55 -3.26 -7.14
CA GLY A 116 -13.33 -4.66 -6.81
C GLY A 116 -13.01 -4.89 -5.34
N VAL A 117 -13.03 -6.15 -4.94
CA VAL A 117 -12.78 -6.56 -3.55
C VAL A 117 -11.75 -7.69 -3.51
N MET A 118 -10.78 -7.56 -2.63
CA MET A 118 -9.79 -8.59 -2.31
C MET A 118 -10.18 -9.23 -0.98
N LEU A 119 -10.56 -10.50 -1.01
CA LEU A 119 -10.90 -11.28 0.19
C LEU A 119 -9.69 -12.14 0.58
N ILE A 120 -9.27 -12.03 1.81
CA ILE A 120 -8.14 -12.75 2.37
C ILE A 120 -8.66 -13.57 3.53
N THR A 121 -8.39 -14.87 3.49
CA THR A 121 -8.76 -15.78 4.57
C THR A 121 -7.50 -16.29 5.24
N THR A 122 -7.43 -16.17 6.55
CA THR A 122 -6.32 -16.73 7.34
C THR A 122 -6.54 -18.21 7.62
N LYS A 123 -5.45 -18.94 7.83
CA LYS A 123 -5.47 -20.36 8.19
C LYS A 123 -6.22 -20.57 9.51
N SER A 124 -6.88 -21.70 9.60
CA SER A 124 -7.52 -22.20 10.81
C SER A 124 -7.17 -23.68 11.00
N GLY A 125 -7.23 -24.18 12.24
CA GLY A 125 -7.08 -25.60 12.48
C GLY A 125 -8.25 -26.39 11.91
N ARG A 126 -8.06 -27.70 11.75
CA ARG A 126 -9.08 -28.64 11.28
C ARG A 126 -9.52 -29.57 12.41
N GLU A 127 -10.76 -29.97 12.39
CA GLU A 127 -11.31 -30.91 13.38
C GLU A 127 -10.59 -32.25 13.31
N ASN A 128 -10.28 -32.83 14.48
CA ASN A 128 -9.59 -34.10 14.63
C ASN A 128 -8.22 -34.18 13.91
N GLU A 129 -7.59 -33.03 13.67
CA GLU A 129 -6.24 -32.96 13.12
C GLU A 129 -5.20 -32.99 14.24
N ARG A 130 -4.17 -33.82 14.10
CA ARG A 130 -3.03 -33.83 15.01
C ARG A 130 -2.32 -32.48 14.97
N THR A 131 -1.80 -32.07 16.11
CA THR A 131 -1.02 -30.84 16.21
C THR A 131 0.18 -30.91 15.27
N GLN A 132 0.30 -29.92 14.39
CA GLN A 132 1.43 -29.73 13.48
C GLN A 132 2.16 -28.47 13.88
N ILE A 133 3.48 -28.56 13.97
CA ILE A 133 4.36 -27.44 14.26
C ILE A 133 5.26 -27.26 13.04
N ASN A 134 5.24 -26.06 12.49
CA ASN A 134 6.11 -25.69 11.38
C ASN A 134 7.03 -24.56 11.82
N VAL A 135 8.31 -24.70 11.53
CA VAL A 135 9.33 -23.68 11.77
C VAL A 135 9.98 -23.34 10.44
N THR A 136 9.97 -22.06 10.11
CA THR A 136 10.61 -21.53 8.90
C THR A 136 11.62 -20.48 9.28
N VAL A 137 12.85 -20.62 8.81
CA VAL A 137 13.90 -19.60 8.96
C VAL A 137 14.44 -19.31 7.57
N GLU A 138 14.46 -18.05 7.20
CA GLU A 138 14.91 -17.59 5.88
C GLU A 138 15.89 -16.45 6.02
N ASN A 139 16.87 -16.42 5.14
CA ASN A 139 17.79 -15.32 4.95
C ASN A 139 17.81 -14.96 3.47
N ALA A 140 17.45 -13.74 3.13
CA ALA A 140 17.42 -13.24 1.76
C ALA A 140 18.51 -12.20 1.55
N PHE A 141 19.16 -12.27 0.40
CA PHE A 141 20.11 -11.27 -0.07
C PHE A 141 19.43 -10.40 -1.12
N ASN A 142 19.30 -9.11 -0.81
CA ASN A 142 18.64 -8.14 -1.67
C ASN A 142 19.71 -7.36 -2.43
N VAL A 143 19.66 -7.40 -3.76
CA VAL A 143 20.57 -6.67 -4.64
C VAL A 143 19.79 -5.75 -5.58
N MET A 144 20.38 -4.64 -5.99
CA MET A 144 19.81 -3.81 -7.03
C MET A 144 19.83 -4.57 -8.36
N THR A 145 18.71 -4.64 -9.05
CA THR A 145 18.60 -5.34 -10.34
C THR A 145 19.17 -4.53 -11.49
N ASN A 146 19.10 -3.21 -11.40
CA ASN A 146 19.63 -2.29 -12.37
C ASN A 146 19.90 -0.94 -11.72
N PHE A 147 21.00 -0.30 -12.12
CA PHE A 147 21.31 1.08 -11.81
C PHE A 147 21.90 1.72 -13.09
N PRO A 148 21.51 2.95 -13.45
CA PRO A 148 22.08 3.61 -14.62
C PRO A 148 23.60 3.80 -14.48
N ASP A 149 24.34 3.46 -15.52
CA ASP A 149 25.77 3.77 -15.59
C ASP A 149 25.98 5.23 -16.00
N PHE A 150 26.83 5.93 -15.27
CA PHE A 150 27.18 7.31 -15.53
C PHE A 150 28.64 7.38 -15.99
N VAL A 151 28.89 8.32 -16.89
CA VAL A 151 30.26 8.64 -17.32
C VAL A 151 31.07 9.24 -16.17
N ASP A 152 32.36 9.00 -16.16
CA ASP A 152 33.29 9.64 -15.23
C ASP A 152 33.41 11.15 -15.47
N GLY A 153 34.05 11.85 -14.52
CA GLY A 153 34.20 13.29 -14.59
C GLY A 153 34.97 13.80 -15.80
N ALA A 154 36.02 13.09 -16.23
CA ALA A 154 36.83 13.49 -17.40
C ALA A 154 36.03 13.36 -18.70
N THR A 155 35.31 12.26 -18.88
CA THR A 155 34.42 12.06 -20.01
C THR A 155 33.30 13.10 -20.02
N TRP A 156 32.68 13.39 -18.85
CA TRP A 156 31.66 14.42 -18.73
C TRP A 156 32.14 15.81 -19.15
N MET A 157 33.36 16.23 -18.69
CA MET A 157 33.96 17.49 -19.09
C MET A 157 34.22 17.57 -20.59
N THR A 158 34.72 16.48 -21.18
CA THR A 158 34.97 16.38 -22.62
C THR A 158 33.70 16.57 -23.42
N MET A 159 32.65 15.84 -23.08
CA MET A 159 31.31 15.94 -23.71
C MET A 159 30.69 17.32 -23.53
N TYR A 160 30.86 17.92 -22.35
CA TYR A 160 30.36 19.26 -22.08
C TYR A 160 31.06 20.33 -22.96
N ASN A 161 32.39 20.27 -23.05
CA ASN A 161 33.15 21.16 -23.90
C ASN A 161 32.76 21.01 -25.38
N GLU A 162 32.64 19.79 -25.88
CA GLU A 162 32.16 19.49 -27.22
C GLU A 162 30.78 20.10 -27.49
N ALA A 163 29.84 19.91 -26.55
CA ALA A 163 28.50 20.50 -26.66
C ALA A 163 28.52 22.03 -26.67
N GLN A 164 29.41 22.67 -25.93
CA GLN A 164 29.57 24.13 -25.95
C GLN A 164 30.10 24.63 -27.30
N VAL A 165 31.20 24.04 -27.77
CA VAL A 165 31.89 24.49 -29.02
C VAL A 165 31.00 24.24 -30.24
N THR A 166 30.28 23.14 -30.29
CA THR A 166 29.37 22.81 -31.41
C THR A 166 28.15 23.72 -31.47
N ARG A 167 27.63 24.15 -30.31
CA ARG A 167 26.48 25.08 -30.25
C ARG A 167 26.85 26.53 -30.45
N THR A 168 28.05 26.93 -30.00
CA THR A 168 28.54 28.30 -30.07
C THR A 168 29.98 28.27 -30.59
N PRO A 169 30.19 28.21 -31.90
CA PRO A 169 31.53 28.22 -32.50
C PRO A 169 32.36 29.42 -32.03
N GLY A 170 33.60 29.18 -31.62
CA GLY A 170 34.51 30.22 -31.13
C GLY A 170 34.43 30.49 -29.63
N ILE A 171 33.56 29.85 -28.89
CA ILE A 171 33.57 29.95 -27.42
C ILE A 171 34.80 29.23 -26.84
N THR A 172 35.41 29.80 -25.81
CA THR A 172 36.43 29.10 -25.03
C THR A 172 35.82 27.97 -24.22
N PRO A 173 36.29 26.72 -24.36
CA PRO A 173 35.81 25.60 -23.58
C PRO A 173 35.88 25.88 -22.08
N LYS A 174 34.87 25.48 -21.34
CA LYS A 174 34.79 25.69 -19.89
C LYS A 174 35.88 24.96 -19.11
N TYR A 175 36.22 23.76 -19.54
CA TYR A 175 37.21 22.91 -18.88
C TYR A 175 38.48 22.85 -19.69
N THR A 176 39.66 23.09 -19.06
CA THR A 176 40.96 23.00 -19.75
C THR A 176 41.34 21.53 -19.92
N GLN A 177 42.26 21.26 -20.87
CA GLN A 177 42.81 19.91 -21.07
C GLN A 177 43.56 19.41 -19.83
N GLU A 178 44.24 20.31 -19.11
CA GLU A 178 44.91 20.00 -17.85
C GLU A 178 43.91 19.54 -16.78
N GLN A 179 42.77 20.22 -16.63
CA GLN A 179 41.70 19.81 -15.69
C GLN A 179 41.16 18.44 -16.06
N ILE A 180 40.88 18.19 -17.33
CA ILE A 180 40.36 16.90 -17.81
C ILE A 180 41.34 15.77 -17.50
N GLU A 181 42.65 16.00 -17.78
CA GLU A 181 43.69 14.99 -17.57
C GLU A 181 43.94 14.72 -16.07
N ASN A 182 44.03 15.77 -15.26
CA ASN A 182 44.17 15.63 -13.81
C ASN A 182 42.99 14.91 -13.19
N THR A 183 41.74 15.14 -13.67
CA THR A 183 40.55 14.40 -13.23
C THR A 183 40.60 12.94 -13.67
N ARG A 184 41.09 12.67 -14.92
CA ARG A 184 41.25 11.30 -15.44
C ARG A 184 42.27 10.49 -14.63
N LEU A 185 43.40 11.12 -14.31
CA LEU A 185 44.48 10.51 -13.54
C LEU A 185 44.22 10.46 -12.04
N GLY A 186 43.22 11.24 -11.54
CA GLY A 186 42.93 11.34 -10.11
C GLY A 186 44.09 11.93 -9.30
N THR A 187 44.84 12.85 -9.85
CA THR A 187 46.07 13.44 -9.23
C THR A 187 45.75 14.06 -7.86
N ASN A 188 44.64 14.73 -7.73
CA ASN A 188 44.13 15.22 -6.46
C ASN A 188 42.59 15.13 -6.44
N PRO A 189 41.99 14.17 -5.74
CA PRO A 189 40.53 13.95 -5.74
C PRO A 189 39.74 15.05 -5.04
N TYR A 190 40.39 15.93 -4.32
CA TYR A 190 39.75 17.08 -3.66
C TYR A 190 39.67 18.30 -4.58
N MET A 191 40.70 18.54 -5.38
CA MET A 191 40.75 19.63 -6.37
C MET A 191 40.09 19.25 -7.69
N TYR A 192 40.26 17.99 -8.12
CA TYR A 192 39.71 17.44 -9.37
C TYR A 192 38.76 16.27 -9.10
N PRO A 193 37.62 16.54 -8.42
CA PRO A 193 36.70 15.47 -8.04
C PRO A 193 36.07 14.79 -9.26
N SER A 194 35.90 13.46 -9.16
CA SER A 194 35.13 12.63 -10.07
C SER A 194 34.36 11.61 -9.26
N VAL A 195 33.26 12.06 -8.65
CA VAL A 195 32.50 11.28 -7.65
C VAL A 195 31.47 10.40 -8.32
N LYS A 196 31.55 9.09 -8.13
CA LYS A 196 30.48 8.14 -8.45
C LYS A 196 29.48 8.09 -7.32
N TRP A 197 28.46 8.95 -7.36
CA TRP A 197 27.51 9.12 -6.27
C TRP A 197 26.74 7.85 -5.91
N ASN A 198 26.44 7.00 -6.90
CA ASN A 198 25.80 5.70 -6.65
C ASN A 198 26.65 4.82 -5.73
N ASP A 199 27.95 4.71 -5.96
CA ASP A 199 28.86 3.87 -5.17
C ASP A 199 29.08 4.44 -3.76
N VAL A 200 28.98 5.78 -3.64
CA VAL A 200 29.06 6.47 -2.35
C VAL A 200 27.81 6.24 -1.50
N ILE A 201 26.63 6.29 -2.12
CA ILE A 201 25.35 6.29 -1.42
C ILE A 201 24.84 4.88 -1.18
N PHE A 202 25.04 3.95 -2.12
CA PHE A 202 24.44 2.62 -2.06
C PHE A 202 25.47 1.50 -1.92
N LYS A 203 25.09 0.47 -1.20
CA LYS A 203 25.77 -0.82 -1.15
C LYS A 203 25.23 -1.74 -2.22
N ASN A 204 26.03 -2.70 -2.64
CA ASN A 204 25.62 -3.70 -3.62
C ASN A 204 24.61 -4.70 -3.07
N MET A 205 24.57 -4.89 -1.74
CA MET A 205 23.75 -5.93 -1.12
C MET A 205 23.25 -5.50 0.26
N ALA A 206 22.02 -5.88 0.56
CA ALA A 206 21.41 -5.83 1.88
C ALA A 206 20.87 -7.22 2.27
N MET A 207 20.53 -7.42 3.54
CA MET A 207 20.02 -8.69 4.05
C MET A 207 18.65 -8.50 4.67
N SER A 208 17.77 -9.48 4.43
CA SER A 208 16.50 -9.63 5.13
C SER A 208 16.44 -11.00 5.78
N GLN A 209 16.04 -11.04 7.03
CA GLN A 209 15.96 -12.26 7.84
C GLN A 209 14.53 -12.44 8.32
N ARG A 210 14.04 -13.68 8.25
CA ARG A 210 12.71 -14.03 8.70
C ARG A 210 12.71 -15.33 9.48
N ALA A 211 12.02 -15.33 10.61
CA ALA A 211 11.75 -16.53 11.40
C ALA A 211 10.25 -16.60 11.67
N ASN A 212 9.62 -17.74 11.36
CA ASN A 212 8.22 -18.02 11.61
C ASN A 212 8.07 -19.36 12.32
N ILE A 213 7.26 -19.37 13.36
CA ILE A 213 6.82 -20.59 14.04
C ILE A 213 5.31 -20.59 14.02
N ASN A 214 4.70 -21.64 13.47
CA ASN A 214 3.26 -21.78 13.53
C ASN A 214 2.86 -23.16 14.01
N VAL A 215 1.73 -23.19 14.72
CA VAL A 215 1.14 -24.38 15.32
C VAL A 215 -0.31 -24.45 14.91
N GLN A 216 -0.73 -25.56 14.33
CA GLN A 216 -2.14 -25.81 13.97
C GLN A 216 -2.58 -27.18 14.44
N GLY A 217 -3.86 -27.32 14.72
CA GLY A 217 -4.44 -28.58 15.12
C GLY A 217 -5.90 -28.43 15.56
N GLY A 218 -6.47 -29.53 16.04
CA GLY A 218 -7.81 -29.49 16.58
C GLY A 218 -8.33 -30.83 17.04
N GLY A 219 -9.19 -30.78 18.03
CA GLY A 219 -10.02 -31.89 18.46
C GLY A 219 -11.42 -31.82 17.88
N SER A 220 -12.35 -32.53 18.51
CA SER A 220 -13.77 -32.55 18.09
C SER A 220 -14.52 -31.22 18.41
N ARG A 221 -14.08 -30.48 19.43
CA ARG A 221 -14.74 -29.23 19.88
C ARG A 221 -13.95 -27.97 19.60
N ALA A 222 -12.64 -28.03 19.58
CA ALA A 222 -11.78 -26.87 19.40
C ALA A 222 -10.81 -27.07 18.25
N THR A 223 -10.65 -26.07 17.41
CA THR A 223 -9.59 -26.00 16.40
C THR A 223 -8.80 -24.72 16.59
N TYR A 224 -7.49 -24.75 16.31
CA TYR A 224 -6.62 -23.63 16.54
C TYR A 224 -5.54 -23.52 15.47
N TYR A 225 -5.18 -22.28 15.18
CA TYR A 225 -4.00 -21.90 14.43
C TYR A 225 -3.33 -20.73 15.14
N MET A 226 -2.06 -20.85 15.47
CA MET A 226 -1.25 -19.83 16.11
C MET A 226 0.03 -19.65 15.33
N SER A 227 0.47 -18.41 15.13
CA SER A 227 1.73 -18.11 14.45
C SER A 227 2.42 -16.92 15.09
N ILE A 228 3.74 -17.01 15.20
CA ILE A 228 4.64 -15.93 15.63
C ILE A 228 5.66 -15.77 14.53
N GLN A 229 5.84 -14.56 14.05
CA GLN A 229 6.85 -14.21 13.06
C GLN A 229 7.67 -13.02 13.52
N ALA A 230 8.96 -13.08 13.29
CA ALA A 230 9.89 -11.97 13.41
C ALA A 230 10.61 -11.75 12.08
N ASN A 231 10.65 -10.50 11.62
CA ASN A 231 11.41 -10.09 10.43
C ASN A 231 12.40 -8.99 10.80
N HIS A 232 13.55 -9.03 10.18
CA HIS A 232 14.55 -7.99 10.21
C HIS A 232 14.96 -7.64 8.78
N ASP A 233 14.77 -6.38 8.38
CA ASP A 233 15.15 -5.87 7.06
C ASP A 233 16.20 -4.79 7.20
N SER A 234 17.33 -4.93 6.49
CA SER A 234 18.33 -3.89 6.35
C SER A 234 18.26 -3.22 4.98
N GLY A 235 18.65 -1.94 4.91
CA GLY A 235 18.64 -1.17 3.67
C GLY A 235 19.96 -1.21 2.90
N LEU A 236 19.91 -0.73 1.67
CA LEU A 236 21.04 -0.64 0.74
C LEU A 236 21.88 0.62 0.91
N LEU A 237 21.62 1.49 1.90
CA LEU A 237 22.41 2.69 2.09
C LEU A 237 23.82 2.37 2.58
N ASN A 238 24.82 2.98 1.97
CA ASN A 238 26.24 2.83 2.33
C ASN A 238 26.60 3.76 3.49
N THR A 239 25.90 3.60 4.62
CA THR A 239 26.14 4.38 5.82
C THR A 239 27.34 3.81 6.59
N ARG A 240 28.23 4.68 7.04
CA ARG A 240 29.24 4.35 8.04
C ARG A 240 28.76 4.87 9.39
N LYS A 241 29.14 4.19 10.48
CA LYS A 241 28.88 4.70 11.82
C LYS A 241 29.85 5.85 12.11
N VAL A 242 29.50 7.02 11.60
CA VAL A 242 30.31 8.24 11.77
C VAL A 242 29.87 8.99 13.02
N TYR A 243 28.56 9.02 13.26
CA TYR A 243 27.95 9.56 14.48
C TYR A 243 27.58 8.42 15.44
N SER A 244 26.99 8.74 16.58
CA SER A 244 26.51 7.76 17.56
C SER A 244 25.36 6.86 17.07
N TYR A 245 24.83 7.10 15.85
CA TYR A 245 23.70 6.39 15.24
C TYR A 245 24.04 5.85 13.85
N ASN A 246 23.22 4.93 13.37
CA ASN A 246 23.29 4.39 12.02
C ASN A 246 22.06 4.85 11.23
N ASN A 247 22.26 5.52 10.09
CA ASN A 247 21.20 6.05 9.23
C ASN A 247 20.62 5.02 8.27
N ASN A 248 21.18 3.82 8.18
CA ASN A 248 20.65 2.79 7.31
C ASN A 248 19.26 2.36 7.78
N ILE A 249 18.46 1.89 6.84
CA ILE A 249 17.19 1.25 7.17
C ILE A 249 17.48 0.01 8.01
N ASN A 250 16.81 -0.07 9.16
CA ASN A 250 16.89 -1.18 10.12
C ASN A 250 15.48 -1.40 10.70
N ASN A 251 14.72 -2.25 10.03
CA ASN A 251 13.32 -2.48 10.34
C ASN A 251 13.16 -3.84 11.03
N TRP A 252 12.57 -3.80 12.22
CA TRP A 252 12.12 -5.00 12.93
C TRP A 252 10.60 -5.06 12.96
N SER A 253 10.05 -6.19 12.58
CA SER A 253 8.61 -6.41 12.67
C SER A 253 8.30 -7.76 13.33
N TYR A 254 7.31 -7.74 14.20
CA TYR A 254 6.78 -8.91 14.89
C TYR A 254 5.30 -9.04 14.57
N ASN A 255 4.88 -10.23 14.20
CA ASN A 255 3.48 -10.53 13.90
C ASN A 255 3.03 -11.73 14.73
N PHE A 256 1.89 -11.58 15.40
CA PHE A 256 1.24 -12.62 16.18
C PHE A 256 -0.15 -12.85 15.60
N GLN A 257 -0.42 -14.08 15.18
CA GLN A 257 -1.71 -14.53 14.70
C GLN A 257 -2.26 -15.62 15.61
N ASN A 258 -3.50 -15.47 16.04
CA ASN A 258 -4.18 -16.46 16.86
C ASN A 258 -5.62 -16.62 16.37
N ASN A 259 -5.98 -17.81 15.87
CA ASN A 259 -7.30 -18.17 15.40
C ASN A 259 -7.77 -19.40 16.16
N ILE A 260 -8.80 -19.24 16.97
CA ILE A 260 -9.39 -20.30 17.77
C ILE A 260 -10.88 -20.38 17.44
N LYS A 261 -11.30 -21.55 17.01
CA LYS A 261 -12.72 -21.86 16.79
C LYS A 261 -13.18 -22.91 17.78
N TYR A 262 -14.24 -22.63 18.51
CA TYR A 262 -14.76 -23.50 19.55
C TYR A 262 -16.24 -23.78 19.33
N LYS A 263 -16.62 -25.06 19.32
CA LYS A 263 -18.02 -25.52 19.32
C LYS A 263 -18.55 -25.47 20.74
N LEU A 264 -19.27 -24.39 21.07
CA LEU A 264 -19.86 -24.20 22.40
C LEU A 264 -20.98 -25.24 22.64
N THR A 265 -21.81 -25.46 21.62
CA THR A 265 -22.84 -26.51 21.57
C THR A 265 -22.74 -27.25 20.23
N SER A 266 -23.61 -28.20 19.96
CA SER A 266 -23.72 -28.87 18.65
C SER A 266 -24.17 -27.91 17.54
N THR A 267 -24.81 -26.79 17.89
CA THR A 267 -25.36 -25.80 16.95
C THR A 267 -24.73 -24.43 17.05
N THR A 268 -23.96 -24.14 18.11
CA THR A 268 -23.32 -22.85 18.35
C THR A 268 -21.81 -22.97 18.22
N THR A 269 -21.21 -22.11 17.42
CA THR A 269 -19.76 -22.01 17.24
C THR A 269 -19.29 -20.59 17.51
N VAL A 270 -18.19 -20.46 18.25
CA VAL A 270 -17.49 -19.20 18.53
C VAL A 270 -16.13 -19.26 17.82
N ASP A 271 -15.80 -18.23 17.05
CA ASP A 271 -14.53 -18.07 16.34
C ASP A 271 -13.88 -16.75 16.81
N LEU A 272 -12.74 -16.85 17.50
CA LEU A 272 -11.92 -15.73 17.96
C LEU A 272 -10.69 -15.64 17.07
N ARG A 273 -10.49 -14.49 16.48
CA ARG A 273 -9.29 -14.19 15.68
C ARG A 273 -8.61 -12.94 16.17
N MET A 274 -7.31 -13.00 16.35
CA MET A 274 -6.50 -11.90 16.82
C MET A 274 -5.22 -11.82 15.97
N ASN A 275 -4.96 -10.66 15.42
CA ASN A 275 -3.71 -10.32 14.78
C ASN A 275 -3.10 -9.11 15.49
N ALA A 276 -1.88 -9.25 15.98
CA ALA A 276 -1.12 -8.16 16.57
C ALA A 276 0.19 -7.98 15.79
N GLN A 277 0.48 -6.74 15.40
CA GLN A 277 1.69 -6.36 14.68
C GLN A 277 2.42 -5.27 15.44
N ILE A 278 3.70 -5.46 15.64
CA ILE A 278 4.60 -4.48 16.27
C ILE A 278 5.74 -4.23 15.29
N ARG A 279 5.96 -2.98 14.92
CA ARG A 279 7.04 -2.60 14.00
C ARG A 279 7.88 -1.49 14.60
N ASN A 280 9.18 -1.70 14.58
CA ASN A 280 10.19 -0.72 14.94
C ASN A 280 11.01 -0.41 13.69
N ASN A 281 10.77 0.72 13.09
CA ASN A 281 11.45 1.17 11.88
C ASN A 281 12.44 2.27 12.23
N GLN A 282 13.67 2.08 11.82
CA GLN A 282 14.71 3.09 11.88
C GLN A 282 15.26 3.30 10.47
N GLY A 283 15.48 4.53 10.09
CA GLY A 283 16.01 4.87 8.78
C GLY A 283 16.17 6.38 8.60
N PRO A 284 16.52 6.82 7.40
CA PRO A 284 16.62 8.24 7.09
C PRO A 284 15.31 8.99 7.36
N ASN A 285 15.41 10.27 7.72
CA ASN A 285 14.24 11.14 7.88
C ASN A 285 13.75 11.76 6.55
N TYR A 286 13.98 11.10 5.45
CA TYR A 286 13.57 11.49 4.10
C TYR A 286 13.25 10.24 3.28
N ASN A 287 12.63 10.44 2.13
CA ASN A 287 12.31 9.34 1.24
C ASN A 287 13.59 8.79 0.58
N THR A 288 13.72 7.49 0.49
CA THR A 288 14.86 6.85 -0.21
C THR A 288 14.88 7.20 -1.70
N SER A 289 13.72 7.49 -2.32
CA SER A 289 13.61 8.00 -3.69
C SER A 289 14.27 9.37 -3.87
N ASP A 290 14.22 10.27 -2.87
CA ASP A 290 14.86 11.57 -2.95
C ASP A 290 16.38 11.41 -2.99
N LEU A 291 16.93 10.53 -2.15
CA LEU A 291 18.35 10.23 -2.15
C LEU A 291 18.81 9.56 -3.45
N PHE A 292 17.98 8.65 -3.99
CA PHE A 292 18.22 8.05 -5.29
C PHE A 292 18.25 9.12 -6.39
N ASN A 293 17.29 10.02 -6.44
CA ASN A 293 17.25 11.13 -7.38
C ASN A 293 18.47 12.07 -7.22
N MET A 294 18.91 12.33 -5.99
CA MET A 294 20.13 13.11 -5.74
C MET A 294 21.36 12.41 -6.30
N ALA A 295 21.51 11.09 -6.10
CA ALA A 295 22.61 10.31 -6.65
C ALA A 295 22.64 10.36 -8.18
N LEU A 296 21.46 10.37 -8.84
CA LEU A 296 21.35 10.47 -10.30
C LEU A 296 21.63 11.87 -10.85
N THR A 297 21.31 12.93 -10.10
CA THR A 297 21.32 14.31 -10.62
C THR A 297 22.50 15.14 -10.16
N THR A 298 23.23 14.71 -9.11
CA THR A 298 24.39 15.46 -8.62
C THR A 298 25.58 15.28 -9.55
N ASN A 299 26.07 16.40 -10.08
CA ASN A 299 27.21 16.40 -10.99
C ASN A 299 28.48 15.89 -10.28
N PRO A 300 29.21 14.93 -10.87
CA PRO A 300 30.40 14.32 -10.29
C PRO A 300 31.57 15.27 -10.02
N LEU A 301 31.57 16.45 -10.64
CA LEU A 301 32.68 17.42 -10.62
C LEU A 301 32.50 18.53 -9.58
N ASN A 302 31.33 18.70 -9.02
CA ASN A 302 31.02 19.90 -8.24
C ASN A 302 31.82 20.01 -6.94
N PHE A 303 32.06 18.89 -6.27
CA PHE A 303 32.77 18.83 -4.98
C PHE A 303 33.13 17.38 -4.63
N PRO A 304 34.16 17.15 -3.80
CA PRO A 304 34.45 15.84 -3.24
C PRO A 304 33.36 15.43 -2.20
N VAL A 305 33.27 14.17 -1.89
CA VAL A 305 32.31 13.66 -0.86
C VAL A 305 32.56 14.33 0.49
N THR A 306 33.82 14.26 0.94
CA THR A 306 34.30 14.85 2.20
C THR A 306 35.75 15.28 2.01
N PHE A 307 36.22 16.15 2.87
CA PHE A 307 37.66 16.46 3.03
C PHE A 307 38.23 15.65 4.22
N PRO A 308 39.57 15.48 4.28
CA PRO A 308 40.22 14.86 5.44
C PRO A 308 39.93 15.60 6.73
N ALA A 309 39.73 14.83 7.82
CA ALA A 309 39.65 15.41 9.14
C ALA A 309 40.96 16.05 9.56
N GLN A 310 40.89 17.16 10.29
CA GLN A 310 42.03 17.79 10.92
C GLN A 310 42.00 17.53 12.42
N GLU A 311 43.16 17.68 13.06
CA GLU A 311 43.26 17.53 14.52
C GLU A 311 42.35 18.53 15.21
N GLY A 312 41.51 18.01 16.15
CA GLY A 312 40.51 18.80 16.87
C GLY A 312 39.15 18.88 16.20
N ASP A 313 38.92 18.27 15.02
CA ASP A 313 37.58 18.26 14.42
C ASP A 313 36.58 17.45 15.24
N THR A 314 35.42 18.05 15.50
CA THR A 314 34.25 17.42 16.11
C THR A 314 33.21 16.99 15.10
N HIS A 315 33.41 17.28 13.80
CA HIS A 315 32.45 17.11 12.71
C HIS A 315 33.12 16.60 11.43
N ILE A 316 32.29 16.13 10.50
CA ILE A 316 32.73 15.75 9.14
C ILE A 316 32.81 17.00 8.29
N ARG A 317 33.89 17.14 7.53
CA ARG A 317 34.07 18.19 6.53
C ARG A 317 33.49 17.77 5.21
N PHE A 318 32.18 18.02 4.98
CA PHE A 318 31.55 17.70 3.72
C PHE A 318 31.97 18.68 2.62
N GLY A 319 32.29 18.13 1.44
CA GLY A 319 32.53 18.96 0.25
C GLY A 319 31.23 19.60 -0.24
N ASN A 320 31.30 20.88 -0.65
CA ASN A 320 30.19 21.56 -1.31
C ASN A 320 30.65 22.68 -2.23
N ALA A 321 29.72 23.23 -3.01
CA ALA A 321 29.94 24.38 -3.87
C ALA A 321 28.73 25.33 -3.83
N ILE A 322 28.98 26.58 -4.10
CA ILE A 322 27.95 27.62 -4.21
C ILE A 322 27.12 27.36 -5.48
N LEU A 323 25.81 27.37 -5.35
CA LEU A 323 24.87 27.29 -6.47
C LEU A 323 24.59 28.69 -7.04
N SER A 324 24.13 29.61 -6.17
CA SER A 324 23.86 31.01 -6.53
C SER A 324 23.73 31.85 -5.24
N GLY A 325 24.37 33.01 -5.19
CA GLY A 325 24.41 33.82 -3.96
C GLY A 325 24.90 33.00 -2.77
N ASP A 326 24.15 32.99 -1.67
CA ASP A 326 24.49 32.22 -0.46
C ASP A 326 23.97 30.76 -0.51
N ASN A 327 23.26 30.37 -1.58
CA ASN A 327 22.71 29.02 -1.68
C ASN A 327 23.78 28.00 -2.05
N LEU A 328 23.87 26.96 -1.27
CA LEU A 328 24.76 25.83 -1.51
C LEU A 328 24.09 24.75 -2.35
N ARG A 329 24.90 23.93 -3.03
CA ARG A 329 24.42 22.69 -3.67
C ARG A 329 24.09 21.67 -2.61
N THR A 330 23.34 20.64 -2.98
CA THR A 330 23.06 19.51 -2.08
C THR A 330 24.15 18.46 -2.23
N ASN A 331 24.85 18.14 -1.13
CA ASN A 331 25.74 16.99 -1.08
C ASN A 331 24.93 15.75 -0.64
N PRO A 332 24.73 14.74 -1.50
CA PRO A 332 23.92 13.57 -1.20
C PRO A 332 24.41 12.77 0.00
N TYR A 333 25.71 12.69 0.21
CA TYR A 333 26.31 11.98 1.34
C TYR A 333 26.08 12.71 2.67
N ALA A 334 26.23 14.03 2.69
CA ALA A 334 25.88 14.85 3.85
C ALA A 334 24.39 14.73 4.17
N TYR A 335 23.53 14.81 3.15
CA TYR A 335 22.09 14.63 3.30
C TYR A 335 21.75 13.25 3.87
N MET A 336 22.36 12.19 3.38
CA MET A 336 22.19 10.82 3.86
C MET A 336 22.56 10.67 5.34
N LEU A 337 23.64 11.33 5.80
CA LEU A 337 24.14 11.18 7.17
C LEU A 337 23.53 12.16 8.17
N SER A 338 22.90 13.25 7.73
CA SER A 338 22.48 14.38 8.58
C SER A 338 21.26 14.09 9.44
N SER A 339 20.49 13.03 9.17
CA SER A 339 19.28 12.76 9.94
C SER A 339 18.88 11.29 9.98
N TYR A 340 18.13 10.93 11.02
CA TYR A 340 17.39 9.68 11.01
C TYR A 340 16.05 9.84 11.75
N LYS A 341 15.13 8.95 11.39
CA LYS A 341 13.80 8.85 11.98
C LYS A 341 13.66 7.49 12.65
N GLN A 342 13.13 7.48 13.84
CA GLN A 342 12.70 6.25 14.50
C GLN A 342 11.18 6.26 14.62
N THR A 343 10.55 5.20 14.16
CA THR A 343 9.09 5.05 14.15
C THR A 343 8.73 3.72 14.77
N GLN A 344 7.81 3.75 15.74
CA GLN A 344 7.17 2.56 16.27
C GLN A 344 5.71 2.55 15.85
N VAL A 345 5.26 1.43 15.28
CA VAL A 345 3.87 1.24 14.84
C VAL A 345 3.33 -0.04 15.46
N ASN A 346 2.15 0.06 16.06
CA ASN A 346 1.45 -1.08 16.64
C ASN A 346 0.05 -1.18 16.01
N THR A 347 -0.34 -2.37 15.62
CA THR A 347 -1.70 -2.67 15.15
C THR A 347 -2.23 -3.86 15.90
N LEU A 348 -3.40 -3.73 16.48
CA LEU A 348 -4.17 -4.82 17.07
C LEU A 348 -5.50 -4.94 16.33
N ASN A 349 -5.78 -6.10 15.78
CA ASN A 349 -7.03 -6.41 15.11
C ASN A 349 -7.63 -7.67 15.76
N THR A 350 -8.79 -7.55 16.38
CA THR A 350 -9.45 -8.65 17.10
C THR A 350 -10.90 -8.77 16.64
N SER A 351 -11.31 -9.97 16.25
CA SER A 351 -12.67 -10.27 15.87
C SER A 351 -13.22 -11.45 16.65
N LEU A 352 -14.48 -11.34 17.05
CA LEU A 352 -15.27 -12.38 17.65
C LEU A 352 -16.49 -12.66 16.76
N LYS A 353 -16.59 -13.89 16.27
CA LYS A 353 -17.69 -14.35 15.42
C LYS A 353 -18.44 -15.46 16.12
N VAL A 354 -19.73 -15.29 16.28
CA VAL A 354 -20.63 -16.30 16.86
C VAL A 354 -21.59 -16.75 15.78
N SER A 355 -21.63 -18.04 15.51
CA SER A 355 -22.50 -18.66 14.50
C SER A 355 -23.44 -19.65 15.17
N GLN A 356 -24.73 -19.53 14.88
CA GLN A 356 -25.81 -20.37 15.41
C GLN A 356 -26.55 -21.04 14.27
N GLN A 357 -26.62 -22.37 14.27
CA GLN A 357 -27.51 -23.13 13.39
C GLN A 357 -28.94 -23.05 13.92
N LEU A 358 -29.89 -22.73 13.05
CA LEU A 358 -31.31 -22.51 13.38
C LEU A 358 -32.19 -23.57 12.72
N ASP A 359 -31.67 -24.78 12.57
CA ASP A 359 -32.38 -25.91 11.96
C ASP A 359 -33.70 -26.25 12.70
N PHE A 360 -33.84 -25.84 13.95
CA PHE A 360 -35.07 -25.95 14.73
C PHE A 360 -36.20 -25.03 14.25
N ILE A 361 -35.86 -23.95 13.53
CA ILE A 361 -36.83 -23.08 12.85
C ILE A 361 -37.08 -23.64 11.44
N THR A 362 -36.03 -23.79 10.64
CA THR A 362 -36.08 -24.40 9.33
C THR A 362 -34.69 -24.94 8.94
N LYS A 363 -34.69 -26.14 8.35
CA LYS A 363 -33.43 -26.81 7.96
C LYS A 363 -32.62 -25.94 6.98
N GLY A 364 -31.35 -25.72 7.30
CA GLY A 364 -30.42 -24.96 6.50
C GLY A 364 -30.38 -23.46 6.78
N LEU A 365 -31.10 -23.01 7.85
CA LEU A 365 -31.02 -21.63 8.32
C LEU A 365 -29.89 -21.50 9.34
N SER A 366 -29.12 -20.44 9.26
CA SER A 366 -28.11 -20.08 10.26
C SER A 366 -28.00 -18.56 10.43
N ALA A 367 -27.64 -18.13 11.62
CA ALA A 367 -27.38 -16.74 11.94
C ALA A 367 -25.94 -16.58 12.44
N THR A 368 -25.32 -15.48 12.06
CA THR A 368 -23.95 -15.16 12.46
C THR A 368 -23.87 -13.70 12.91
N ALA A 369 -23.21 -13.47 14.04
CA ALA A 369 -22.85 -12.16 14.53
C ALA A 369 -21.31 -12.05 14.55
N LEU A 370 -20.77 -10.97 14.01
CA LEU A 370 -19.35 -10.64 14.02
C LEU A 370 -19.17 -9.27 14.64
N VAL A 371 -18.28 -9.18 15.62
CA VAL A 371 -17.80 -7.92 16.19
C VAL A 371 -16.28 -7.86 15.98
N ASN A 372 -15.81 -6.74 15.49
CA ASN A 372 -14.38 -6.50 15.35
C ASN A 372 -13.99 -5.16 15.96
N PHE A 373 -12.83 -5.15 16.56
CA PHE A 373 -12.14 -3.96 17.03
C PHE A 373 -10.72 -3.95 16.50
N LYS A 374 -10.37 -2.86 15.80
CA LYS A 374 -9.01 -2.60 15.34
C LYS A 374 -8.52 -1.32 15.99
N ASN A 375 -7.28 -1.35 16.48
CA ASN A 375 -6.55 -0.19 16.95
C ASN A 375 -5.20 -0.11 16.22
N TRP A 376 -4.88 1.04 15.70
CA TRP A 376 -3.59 1.38 15.13
C TRP A 376 -2.99 2.55 15.88
N SER A 377 -1.70 2.49 16.20
CA SER A 377 -0.98 3.59 16.82
C SER A 377 0.43 3.70 16.25
N SER A 378 0.88 4.93 16.11
CA SER A 378 2.24 5.25 15.65
C SER A 378 2.84 6.34 16.50
N ASN A 379 4.11 6.21 16.83
CA ASN A 379 4.89 7.27 17.41
C ASN A 379 6.23 7.38 16.69
N TRP A 380 6.71 8.59 16.50
CA TRP A 380 8.01 8.81 15.87
C TRP A 380 8.68 10.08 16.37
N TYR A 381 10.00 10.09 16.26
CA TYR A 381 10.82 11.27 16.43
C TYR A 381 11.96 11.28 15.41
N ASN A 382 12.43 12.47 15.12
CA ASN A 382 13.57 12.69 14.24
C ASN A 382 14.77 13.15 15.03
N ARG A 383 15.96 12.76 14.59
CA ARG A 383 17.23 13.35 15.04
C ARG A 383 17.95 13.91 13.84
N THR A 384 18.41 15.15 13.98
CA THR A 384 19.04 15.90 12.89
C THR A 384 20.32 16.56 13.38
N ILE A 385 21.29 16.63 12.50
CA ILE A 385 22.50 17.42 12.65
C ILE A 385 22.67 18.27 11.38
N GLU A 386 23.02 19.54 11.54
CA GLU A 386 23.31 20.40 10.40
C GLU A 386 24.75 20.18 9.96
N PRO A 387 24.99 19.77 8.68
CA PRO A 387 26.34 19.51 8.19
C PRO A 387 27.20 20.76 8.07
N TYR A 388 28.49 20.61 8.29
CA TYR A 388 29.49 21.60 7.95
C TYR A 388 29.98 21.40 6.54
N TYR A 389 29.95 22.45 5.71
CA TYR A 389 30.36 22.39 4.31
C TYR A 389 31.63 23.18 4.07
N TYR A 390 32.47 22.61 3.23
CA TYR A 390 33.77 23.16 2.91
C TYR A 390 34.07 23.13 1.40
N ARG A 391 34.93 24.04 0.94
CA ARG A 391 35.56 23.99 -0.37
C ARG A 391 37.05 24.34 -0.23
N ILE A 392 37.83 24.05 -1.28
CA ILE A 392 39.19 24.59 -1.39
C ILE A 392 39.06 26.09 -1.65
N LYS A 393 39.76 26.90 -0.85
CA LYS A 393 39.77 28.34 -0.99
C LYS A 393 40.40 28.70 -2.33
N ASP A 394 39.78 29.60 -3.07
CA ASP A 394 40.25 30.03 -4.39
C ASP A 394 41.69 30.52 -4.34
N GLY A 395 42.55 30.00 -5.25
CA GLY A 395 43.97 30.34 -5.34
C GLY A 395 44.88 29.73 -4.27
N SER A 396 44.35 28.90 -3.32
CA SER A 396 45.18 28.29 -2.27
C SER A 396 45.80 26.96 -2.66
N PHE A 397 45.41 26.34 -3.77
CA PHE A 397 45.93 25.06 -4.22
C PHE A 397 47.31 25.21 -4.86
N ASN A 398 48.29 24.48 -4.32
CA ASN A 398 49.64 24.41 -4.89
C ASN A 398 49.80 23.11 -5.72
N PRO A 399 49.90 23.18 -7.05
CA PRO A 399 49.97 21.98 -7.88
C PRO A 399 51.24 21.13 -7.64
N SER A 400 52.33 21.75 -7.15
CA SER A 400 53.61 21.06 -6.95
C SER A 400 53.66 20.26 -5.65
N THR A 401 52.97 20.73 -4.58
CA THR A 401 52.93 20.05 -3.27
C THR A 401 51.62 19.34 -3.01
N GLY A 402 50.55 19.69 -3.74
CA GLY A 402 49.21 19.20 -3.50
C GLY A 402 48.52 19.83 -2.28
N GLU A 403 49.16 20.81 -1.65
CA GLU A 403 48.62 21.50 -0.46
C GLU A 403 47.52 22.49 -0.83
N TYR A 404 46.55 22.64 0.07
CA TYR A 404 45.45 23.59 -0.08
C TYR A 404 44.90 24.03 1.29
N THR A 405 44.22 25.16 1.28
CA THR A 405 43.49 25.68 2.45
C THR A 405 42.01 25.49 2.23
N LEU A 406 41.29 25.05 3.26
CA LEU A 406 39.84 24.93 3.22
C LEU A 406 39.17 26.22 3.67
N GLU A 407 38.08 26.53 3.00
CA GLU A 407 37.16 27.59 3.36
C GLU A 407 35.81 26.97 3.75
N ARG A 408 35.26 27.39 4.89
CA ARG A 408 33.90 26.98 5.31
C ARG A 408 32.87 27.73 4.47
N LEU A 409 31.87 27.01 3.99
CA LEU A 409 30.73 27.57 3.25
C LEU A 409 29.51 27.69 4.15
N GLY A 410 28.83 28.83 4.06
CA GLY A 410 27.63 29.13 4.83
C GLY A 410 27.89 29.30 6.33
N THR A 411 26.83 29.54 7.07
CA THR A 411 26.83 29.75 8.53
C THR A 411 26.24 28.56 9.28
N SER A 412 25.56 27.60 8.59
CA SER A 412 24.98 26.41 9.17
C SER A 412 26.06 25.41 9.59
N GLY A 413 25.71 24.55 10.52
CA GLY A 413 26.56 23.49 11.06
C GLY A 413 26.42 23.42 12.60
N THR A 414 26.20 22.22 13.12
CA THR A 414 26.08 21.98 14.56
C THR A 414 26.93 20.80 14.99
N ASP A 415 27.50 20.89 16.20
CA ASP A 415 28.29 19.80 16.80
C ASP A 415 27.44 18.82 17.61
N TYR A 416 26.14 19.07 17.67
CA TYR A 416 25.21 18.24 18.43
C TYR A 416 24.02 17.81 17.57
N ILE A 417 23.43 16.70 17.98
CA ILE A 417 22.25 16.13 17.33
C ILE A 417 21.01 16.70 18.00
N ALA A 418 20.20 17.45 17.25
CA ALA A 418 18.90 17.91 17.68
C ALA A 418 17.88 16.76 17.60
N GLN A 419 17.00 16.66 18.58
CA GLN A 419 15.90 15.72 18.60
C GLN A 419 14.57 16.48 18.56
N SER A 420 13.67 16.08 17.67
CA SER A 420 12.30 16.60 17.65
C SER A 420 11.48 16.07 18.83
N ASP A 421 10.36 16.70 19.11
CA ASP A 421 9.34 16.13 19.97
C ASP A 421 8.83 14.80 19.40
N ILE A 422 8.30 13.96 20.29
CA ILE A 422 7.65 12.71 19.88
C ILE A 422 6.28 13.04 19.31
N THR A 423 6.13 12.83 18.02
CA THR A 423 4.83 12.90 17.35
C THR A 423 4.09 11.58 17.54
N LYS A 424 2.81 11.66 17.86
CA LYS A 424 1.92 10.51 18.07
C LYS A 424 0.74 10.61 17.10
N ASP A 425 0.35 9.46 16.57
CA ASP A 425 -0.83 9.32 15.71
C ASP A 425 -1.53 8.01 16.02
N GLY A 426 -2.83 7.93 15.75
CA GLY A 426 -3.58 6.72 16.00
C GLY A 426 -5.00 6.76 15.51
N ASP A 427 -5.52 5.59 15.20
CA ASP A 427 -6.92 5.39 14.84
C ASP A 427 -7.51 4.15 15.50
N ASN A 428 -8.82 4.09 15.51
CA ASN A 428 -9.54 2.88 15.86
C ASN A 428 -10.73 2.67 14.93
N THR A 429 -11.04 1.40 14.72
CA THR A 429 -12.21 0.97 13.94
C THR A 429 -13.03 0.02 14.78
N PHE A 430 -14.32 0.28 14.86
CA PHE A 430 -15.32 -0.66 15.36
C PHE A 430 -16.16 -1.14 14.18
N PHE A 431 -16.35 -2.46 14.08
CA PHE A 431 -17.14 -3.08 13.02
C PHE A 431 -18.10 -4.11 13.62
N LEU A 432 -19.35 -4.06 13.19
CA LEU A 432 -20.41 -4.97 13.58
C LEU A 432 -21.08 -5.51 12.32
N GLN A 433 -21.31 -6.82 12.28
CA GLN A 433 -22.01 -7.49 11.19
C GLN A 433 -22.97 -8.56 11.72
N PHE A 434 -24.17 -8.58 11.17
CA PHE A 434 -25.13 -9.66 11.36
C PHE A 434 -25.46 -10.27 10.02
N THR A 435 -25.45 -11.60 9.94
CA THR A 435 -25.74 -12.33 8.71
C THR A 435 -26.78 -13.41 9.02
N LEU A 436 -27.80 -13.51 8.18
CA LEU A 436 -28.76 -14.60 8.17
C LEU A 436 -28.60 -15.36 6.86
N ASP A 437 -28.22 -16.62 6.94
CA ASP A 437 -27.97 -17.48 5.79
C ASP A 437 -28.99 -18.62 5.76
N TYR A 438 -29.53 -18.88 4.57
CA TYR A 438 -30.39 -20.01 4.30
C TYR A 438 -29.86 -20.79 3.10
N GLN A 439 -29.70 -22.11 3.21
CA GLN A 439 -29.32 -22.97 2.11
C GLN A 439 -30.03 -24.31 2.20
N ARG A 440 -30.80 -24.65 1.15
CA ARG A 440 -31.55 -25.90 1.14
C ARG A 440 -31.68 -26.48 -0.28
N ARG A 441 -31.61 -27.79 -0.36
CA ARG A 441 -31.86 -28.54 -1.58
C ARG A 441 -33.24 -29.20 -1.57
N PHE A 442 -34.01 -28.97 -2.65
CA PHE A 442 -35.31 -29.57 -2.92
C PHE A 442 -35.22 -30.37 -4.21
N GLY A 443 -34.93 -31.67 -4.11
CA GLY A 443 -34.73 -32.53 -5.26
C GLY A 443 -33.56 -32.04 -6.12
N LYS A 444 -33.86 -31.51 -7.32
CA LYS A 444 -32.89 -30.94 -8.27
C LYS A 444 -32.67 -29.42 -8.07
N HIS A 445 -33.46 -28.78 -7.21
CA HIS A 445 -33.41 -27.35 -6.98
C HIS A 445 -32.58 -27.06 -5.73
N ASN A 446 -31.50 -26.26 -5.87
CA ASN A 446 -30.77 -25.71 -4.74
C ASN A 446 -31.14 -24.23 -4.62
N VAL A 447 -31.60 -23.83 -3.45
CA VAL A 447 -31.98 -22.46 -3.12
C VAL A 447 -31.09 -21.97 -2.01
N GLY A 448 -30.48 -20.80 -2.20
CA GLY A 448 -29.71 -20.09 -1.18
C GLY A 448 -30.21 -18.65 -1.02
N GLY A 449 -30.15 -18.16 0.20
CA GLY A 449 -30.44 -16.78 0.53
C GLY A 449 -29.51 -16.29 1.62
N MET A 450 -29.10 -15.03 1.55
CA MET A 450 -28.31 -14.37 2.57
C MET A 450 -28.85 -12.95 2.75
N LEU A 451 -29.05 -12.55 4.01
CA LEU A 451 -29.27 -11.16 4.39
C LEU A 451 -28.16 -10.74 5.34
N LEU A 452 -27.59 -9.59 5.11
CA LEU A 452 -26.47 -9.05 5.88
C LEU A 452 -26.78 -7.61 6.29
N TYR A 453 -26.56 -7.30 7.55
CA TYR A 453 -26.46 -5.93 8.06
C TYR A 453 -25.05 -5.69 8.54
N MET A 454 -24.47 -4.53 8.19
CA MET A 454 -23.18 -4.11 8.70
C MET A 454 -23.18 -2.66 9.16
N GLN A 455 -22.33 -2.39 10.14
CA GLN A 455 -22.03 -1.05 10.63
C GLN A 455 -20.54 -0.94 10.89
N ARG A 456 -19.94 0.16 10.44
CA ARG A 456 -18.54 0.49 10.67
C ARG A 456 -18.42 1.91 11.20
N GLU A 457 -17.63 2.07 12.25
CA GLU A 457 -17.20 3.38 12.75
C GLU A 457 -15.66 3.42 12.73
N TYR A 458 -15.11 4.35 11.99
CA TYR A 458 -13.67 4.63 11.94
C TYR A 458 -13.41 5.99 12.56
N ARG A 459 -12.50 6.04 13.52
CA ARG A 459 -12.20 7.23 14.30
C ARG A 459 -10.70 7.53 14.25
N ASN A 460 -10.35 8.59 13.52
CA ASN A 460 -9.02 9.20 13.47
C ASN A 460 -9.07 10.71 13.75
N ALA A 461 -10.26 11.26 13.99
CA ALA A 461 -10.51 12.66 14.29
C ALA A 461 -11.65 12.78 15.32
N VAL A 462 -11.99 14.00 15.71
CA VAL A 462 -13.09 14.27 16.65
C VAL A 462 -14.42 13.70 16.15
N LEU A 463 -14.72 13.87 14.85
CA LEU A 463 -15.89 13.31 14.23
C LEU A 463 -15.51 11.99 13.57
N PRO A 464 -16.18 10.86 13.90
CA PRO A 464 -15.91 9.58 13.30
C PRO A 464 -16.47 9.48 11.89
N ASN A 465 -15.92 8.58 11.09
CA ASN A 465 -16.43 8.21 9.78
C ASN A 465 -17.31 6.97 9.92
N ARG A 466 -18.58 7.07 9.57
CA ARG A 466 -19.54 5.98 9.73
C ARG A 466 -20.11 5.52 8.41
N ASN A 467 -20.20 4.20 8.29
CA ASN A 467 -20.87 3.52 7.19
C ASN A 467 -21.80 2.46 7.77
N GLN A 468 -22.95 2.28 7.16
CA GLN A 468 -23.86 1.18 7.48
C GLN A 468 -24.57 0.70 6.21
N GLY A 469 -25.03 -0.54 6.22
CA GLY A 469 -25.72 -1.06 5.07
C GLY A 469 -26.45 -2.37 5.30
N PHE A 470 -27.45 -2.57 4.45
CA PHE A 470 -28.10 -3.86 4.25
C PHE A 470 -27.69 -4.42 2.91
N SER A 471 -27.38 -5.71 2.87
CA SER A 471 -27.08 -6.40 1.62
C SER A 471 -27.80 -7.74 1.59
N GLY A 472 -28.12 -8.20 0.40
CA GLY A 472 -28.75 -9.50 0.23
C GLY A 472 -28.24 -10.21 -1.01
N ARG A 473 -28.27 -11.54 -0.93
CA ARG A 473 -27.98 -12.45 -2.01
C ARG A 473 -29.07 -13.50 -2.08
N PHE A 474 -29.54 -13.78 -3.26
CA PHE A 474 -30.41 -14.91 -3.55
C PHE A 474 -29.77 -15.74 -4.66
N THR A 475 -29.60 -17.05 -4.42
CA THR A 475 -29.01 -18.00 -5.39
C THR A 475 -29.97 -19.11 -5.71
N TYR A 476 -30.04 -19.48 -6.98
CA TYR A 476 -30.79 -20.61 -7.46
C TYR A 476 -29.95 -21.44 -8.41
N ASP A 477 -29.97 -22.75 -8.22
CA ASP A 477 -29.24 -23.73 -9.03
C ASP A 477 -30.20 -24.88 -9.35
N PHE A 478 -30.41 -25.13 -10.64
CA PHE A 478 -31.17 -26.29 -11.11
C PHE A 478 -30.24 -27.37 -11.64
N ASP A 479 -30.15 -28.47 -10.88
CA ASP A 479 -29.42 -29.70 -11.25
C ASP A 479 -27.94 -29.44 -11.62
N GLN A 480 -27.34 -28.39 -11.06
CA GLN A 480 -26.00 -27.87 -11.40
C GLN A 480 -25.82 -27.56 -12.90
N ARG A 481 -26.91 -27.22 -13.59
CA ARG A 481 -26.93 -26.84 -15.02
C ARG A 481 -27.21 -25.37 -15.22
N TYR A 482 -28.30 -24.88 -14.64
CA TYR A 482 -28.71 -23.49 -14.74
C TYR A 482 -28.56 -22.79 -13.41
N LEU A 483 -27.80 -21.71 -13.40
CA LEU A 483 -27.46 -20.95 -12.22
C LEU A 483 -28.01 -19.53 -12.36
N ALA A 484 -28.61 -19.01 -11.31
CA ALA A 484 -29.06 -17.63 -11.25
C ALA A 484 -28.69 -17.05 -9.87
N GLU A 485 -28.23 -15.81 -9.87
CA GLU A 485 -27.93 -15.10 -8.63
C GLU A 485 -28.39 -13.65 -8.74
N ILE A 486 -29.06 -13.17 -7.71
CA ILE A 486 -29.49 -11.78 -7.55
C ILE A 486 -28.84 -11.27 -6.28
N ASN A 487 -28.16 -10.14 -6.40
CA ASN A 487 -27.51 -9.46 -5.28
C ASN A 487 -28.02 -8.02 -5.19
N PHE A 488 -28.05 -7.50 -3.99
CA PHE A 488 -28.26 -6.08 -3.77
C PHE A 488 -27.48 -5.59 -2.55
N GLY A 489 -27.10 -4.32 -2.59
CA GLY A 489 -26.60 -3.56 -1.45
C GLY A 489 -27.40 -2.27 -1.30
N TYR A 490 -27.84 -1.95 -0.09
CA TYR A 490 -28.40 -0.66 0.29
C TYR A 490 -27.51 -0.05 1.35
N ASN A 491 -26.64 0.86 0.94
CA ASN A 491 -25.53 1.33 1.76
C ASN A 491 -25.60 2.83 2.00
N GLY A 492 -25.23 3.24 3.20
CA GLY A 492 -25.21 4.62 3.62
C GLY A 492 -23.84 5.06 4.16
N THR A 493 -23.51 6.30 3.91
CA THR A 493 -22.28 6.98 4.35
C THR A 493 -22.59 8.35 4.92
N GLU A 494 -21.90 8.75 5.99
CA GLU A 494 -22.00 10.11 6.53
C GLU A 494 -21.28 11.15 5.69
N ARG A 495 -20.48 10.73 4.72
CA ARG A 495 -19.74 11.62 3.81
C ARG A 495 -20.65 12.51 2.96
N LEU A 496 -21.89 12.05 2.74
CA LEU A 496 -22.89 12.71 1.91
C LEU A 496 -23.99 13.36 2.73
N THR A 497 -24.72 14.31 2.13
CA THR A 497 -25.83 15.01 2.77
C THR A 497 -26.93 14.03 3.17
N LYS A 498 -27.80 14.43 4.09
CA LYS A 498 -28.83 13.54 4.67
C LYS A 498 -29.75 12.91 3.58
N GLY A 499 -30.02 13.62 2.48
CA GLY A 499 -30.85 13.13 1.38
C GLY A 499 -30.16 12.10 0.49
N ASP A 500 -28.81 12.20 0.35
CA ASP A 500 -28.01 11.41 -0.60
C ASP A 500 -27.18 10.31 0.11
N ARG A 501 -27.39 10.12 1.41
CA ARG A 501 -26.60 9.17 2.22
C ARG A 501 -26.72 7.74 1.78
N PHE A 502 -27.92 7.32 1.39
CA PHE A 502 -28.23 5.93 1.07
C PHE A 502 -28.43 5.74 -0.42
N GLU A 503 -27.81 4.68 -0.96
CA GLU A 503 -27.94 4.31 -2.37
C GLU A 503 -28.16 2.82 -2.53
N PHE A 504 -28.93 2.44 -3.57
CA PHE A 504 -29.29 1.04 -3.88
C PHE A 504 -28.47 0.53 -5.07
N PHE A 505 -27.80 -0.60 -4.87
CA PHE A 505 -26.88 -1.22 -5.82
C PHE A 505 -27.31 -2.63 -6.19
N PRO A 506 -28.16 -2.84 -7.19
CA PRO A 506 -28.59 -4.14 -7.66
C PRO A 506 -27.61 -4.78 -8.62
N ALA A 507 -27.50 -6.11 -8.58
CA ALA A 507 -26.77 -6.89 -9.57
C ALA A 507 -27.45 -8.25 -9.80
N ILE A 508 -27.35 -8.75 -11.04
CA ILE A 508 -27.83 -10.06 -11.44
C ILE A 508 -26.72 -10.81 -12.16
N SER A 509 -26.65 -12.12 -11.97
CA SER A 509 -25.80 -12.99 -12.75
C SER A 509 -26.47 -14.31 -13.10
N LEU A 510 -26.09 -14.84 -14.25
CA LEU A 510 -26.58 -16.09 -14.81
C LEU A 510 -25.40 -16.98 -15.17
N GLY A 511 -25.58 -18.28 -15.05
CA GLY A 511 -24.58 -19.27 -15.44
C GLY A 511 -25.26 -20.49 -16.07
N TRP A 512 -24.58 -21.05 -17.07
CA TRP A 512 -24.98 -22.29 -17.70
C TRP A 512 -23.79 -23.25 -17.75
N VAL A 513 -23.91 -24.37 -17.04
CA VAL A 513 -22.91 -25.44 -17.04
C VAL A 513 -23.22 -26.38 -18.19
N VAL A 514 -22.73 -26.02 -19.37
CA VAL A 514 -22.99 -26.73 -20.64
C VAL A 514 -22.51 -28.19 -20.57
N SER A 515 -21.39 -28.43 -19.88
CA SER A 515 -20.84 -29.77 -19.70
C SER A 515 -21.75 -30.74 -18.92
N ASN A 516 -22.75 -30.21 -18.17
CA ASN A 516 -23.72 -31.06 -17.46
C ASN A 516 -24.97 -31.38 -18.29
N GLU A 517 -25.03 -30.94 -19.54
CA GLU A 517 -26.11 -31.28 -20.45
C GLU A 517 -25.90 -32.62 -21.10
N LYS A 518 -26.98 -33.37 -21.38
CA LYS A 518 -26.91 -34.71 -21.99
C LYS A 518 -26.25 -34.72 -23.36
N PHE A 519 -26.47 -33.66 -24.16
CA PHE A 519 -25.87 -33.55 -25.51
C PHE A 519 -24.37 -33.31 -25.47
N PHE A 520 -23.81 -32.91 -24.36
CA PHE A 520 -22.38 -32.63 -24.20
C PHE A 520 -21.55 -33.89 -23.91
N ALA A 521 -22.18 -34.99 -23.54
CA ALA A 521 -21.51 -36.24 -23.15
C ALA A 521 -20.42 -36.73 -24.16
N PRO A 522 -20.60 -36.64 -25.49
CA PRO A 522 -19.56 -37.05 -26.43
C PRO A 522 -18.27 -36.22 -26.36
N LEU A 523 -18.38 -34.96 -26.01
CA LEU A 523 -17.27 -33.99 -25.93
C LEU A 523 -16.51 -34.07 -24.60
N SER A 524 -17.06 -34.74 -23.57
CA SER A 524 -16.53 -34.74 -22.19
C SER A 524 -15.14 -35.36 -22.06
N LYS A 525 -14.68 -36.16 -23.06
CA LYS A 525 -13.31 -36.71 -23.12
C LYS A 525 -12.26 -35.63 -23.42
N VAL A 526 -12.63 -34.60 -24.20
CA VAL A 526 -11.75 -33.51 -24.61
C VAL A 526 -12.03 -32.30 -23.71
N VAL A 527 -13.30 -31.88 -23.61
CA VAL A 527 -13.74 -30.76 -22.77
C VAL A 527 -14.38 -31.30 -21.50
N SER A 528 -13.61 -31.40 -20.41
CA SER A 528 -14.04 -31.99 -19.14
C SER A 528 -15.08 -31.15 -18.41
N SER A 529 -15.02 -29.85 -18.59
CA SER A 529 -15.97 -28.88 -18.01
C SER A 529 -16.08 -27.66 -18.91
N LEU A 530 -17.30 -27.15 -19.09
CA LEU A 530 -17.58 -25.90 -19.78
C LEU A 530 -18.75 -25.21 -19.08
N LYS A 531 -18.48 -23.99 -18.55
CA LYS A 531 -19.48 -23.12 -17.96
C LYS A 531 -19.43 -21.76 -18.63
N LEU A 532 -20.57 -21.28 -19.08
CA LEU A 532 -20.80 -19.92 -19.55
C LEU A 532 -21.38 -19.09 -18.41
N ARG A 533 -20.99 -17.84 -18.27
CA ARG A 533 -21.48 -16.95 -17.24
C ARG A 533 -21.60 -15.52 -17.73
N GLY A 534 -22.53 -14.79 -17.17
CA GLY A 534 -22.70 -13.38 -17.42
C GLY A 534 -23.25 -12.66 -16.20
N SER A 535 -22.79 -11.46 -15.94
CA SER A 535 -23.31 -10.60 -14.89
C SER A 535 -23.49 -9.16 -15.35
N TYR A 536 -24.48 -8.48 -14.78
CA TYR A 536 -24.71 -7.07 -14.95
C TYR A 536 -25.17 -6.47 -13.62
N GLY A 537 -24.65 -5.27 -13.30
CA GLY A 537 -25.09 -4.60 -12.08
C GLY A 537 -24.53 -3.19 -11.93
N LEU A 538 -25.03 -2.54 -10.89
CA LEU A 538 -24.63 -1.23 -10.44
C LEU A 538 -23.84 -1.39 -9.14
N VAL A 539 -22.70 -0.74 -9.03
CA VAL A 539 -21.90 -0.61 -7.80
C VAL A 539 -21.48 0.85 -7.63
N GLY A 540 -21.15 1.25 -6.43
CA GLY A 540 -20.79 2.63 -6.15
C GLY A 540 -19.53 2.77 -5.30
N SER A 541 -19.09 4.03 -5.16
CA SER A 541 -18.06 4.45 -4.22
C SER A 541 -18.55 5.68 -3.45
N ASP A 542 -18.37 5.65 -2.12
CA ASP A 542 -18.60 6.78 -1.24
C ASP A 542 -17.35 7.66 -1.09
N GLU A 543 -16.20 7.19 -1.54
CA GLU A 543 -14.95 7.95 -1.57
C GLU A 543 -14.90 8.85 -2.82
N THR A 544 -15.86 9.78 -2.91
CA THR A 544 -15.97 10.76 -3.98
C THR A 544 -15.05 11.95 -3.72
N GLY A 545 -14.58 12.58 -4.79
CA GLY A 545 -13.68 13.73 -4.77
C GLY A 545 -12.20 13.35 -4.84
N PRO A 546 -11.33 14.31 -5.16
CA PRO A 546 -9.90 14.11 -5.29
C PRO A 546 -9.24 13.64 -3.99
N LYS A 547 -8.07 13.01 -4.11
CA LYS A 547 -7.27 12.58 -2.95
C LYS A 547 -6.99 13.78 -2.04
N GLY A 548 -7.27 13.61 -0.74
CA GLY A 548 -7.11 14.68 0.25
C GLY A 548 -8.37 15.53 0.50
N SER A 549 -9.47 15.26 -0.21
CA SER A 549 -10.75 15.91 0.09
C SER A 549 -11.21 15.60 1.51
N PRO A 550 -11.83 16.56 2.22
CA PRO A 550 -12.36 16.33 3.56
C PRO A 550 -13.42 15.24 3.56
N HIS A 551 -13.58 14.59 4.70
CA HIS A 551 -14.58 13.51 4.82
C HIS A 551 -16.00 14.05 4.62
N PHE A 552 -16.34 15.16 5.27
CA PHE A 552 -17.67 15.80 5.17
C PHE A 552 -17.67 16.85 4.06
N LEU A 553 -18.02 16.45 2.84
CA LEU A 553 -18.00 17.33 1.66
C LEU A 553 -19.04 18.45 1.73
N TYR A 554 -20.10 18.29 2.50
CA TYR A 554 -21.22 19.21 2.62
C TYR A 554 -21.07 20.24 3.75
N ILE A 555 -19.87 20.35 4.34
CA ILE A 555 -19.55 21.30 5.42
C ILE A 555 -18.44 22.22 4.94
N ASP A 556 -18.66 23.54 5.09
CA ASP A 556 -17.61 24.54 4.86
C ASP A 556 -16.43 24.32 5.80
N GLN A 557 -15.22 24.40 5.27
CA GLN A 557 -14.02 24.42 6.10
C GLN A 557 -13.58 25.85 6.33
N VAL A 558 -13.57 26.26 7.60
CA VAL A 558 -13.17 27.59 8.02
C VAL A 558 -11.90 27.51 8.86
N GLN A 559 -10.86 28.15 8.39
CA GLN A 559 -9.61 28.28 9.13
C GLN A 559 -9.67 29.55 10.01
N VAL A 560 -9.56 29.37 11.32
CA VAL A 560 -9.59 30.45 12.31
C VAL A 560 -8.22 30.73 12.93
N THR A 561 -7.23 29.84 12.72
CA THR A 561 -5.85 29.97 13.23
C THR A 561 -4.84 29.65 12.13
N GLY A 562 -3.59 30.08 12.27
CA GLY A 562 -2.50 29.81 11.31
C GLY A 562 -2.30 30.91 10.26
N GLY A 563 -1.30 30.71 9.36
CA GLY A 563 -0.93 31.67 8.30
C GLY A 563 -1.90 31.76 7.12
N ASN A 564 -1.67 32.69 6.20
CA ASN A 564 -2.45 32.91 4.96
C ASN A 564 -3.93 33.30 5.16
N ARG A 565 -4.27 33.86 6.33
CA ARG A 565 -5.61 34.43 6.57
C ARG A 565 -5.62 35.91 6.24
N PRO A 566 -6.76 36.48 5.76
CA PRO A 566 -6.88 37.91 5.57
C PRO A 566 -6.72 38.59 6.92
N GLY A 567 -5.92 39.63 6.95
CA GLY A 567 -5.63 40.38 8.19
C GLY A 567 -5.30 41.82 7.92
N ALA A 568 -5.27 42.57 8.99
CA ALA A 568 -4.80 43.95 8.99
C ALA A 568 -3.83 44.15 10.14
N THR A 569 -2.90 45.09 9.97
CA THR A 569 -1.96 45.54 11.00
C THR A 569 -2.43 46.85 11.60
N PHE A 570 -2.31 46.96 12.90
CA PHE A 570 -2.76 48.09 13.70
C PHE A 570 -1.61 48.54 14.62
N GLY A 571 -1.81 49.67 15.27
CA GLY A 571 -0.84 50.31 16.14
C GLY A 571 -0.03 51.38 15.43
N GLU A 572 0.61 52.27 16.20
CA GLU A 572 1.41 53.38 15.68
C GLU A 572 2.55 52.92 14.77
N ASP A 573 3.20 51.78 15.13
CA ASP A 573 4.27 51.17 14.36
C ASP A 573 3.79 50.01 13.47
N LEU A 574 2.49 49.83 13.23
CA LEU A 574 1.91 48.70 12.46
C LEU A 574 2.37 47.31 12.95
N ASN A 575 2.59 47.17 14.25
CA ASN A 575 3.16 45.98 14.87
C ASN A 575 2.12 45.01 15.47
N VAL A 576 0.84 45.37 15.46
CA VAL A 576 -0.27 44.53 15.96
C VAL A 576 -1.06 43.95 14.80
N SER A 577 -0.76 42.72 14.43
CA SER A 577 -1.50 42.01 13.39
C SER A 577 -2.74 41.31 13.94
N LYS A 578 -3.88 41.52 13.30
CA LYS A 578 -5.15 40.85 13.58
C LYS A 578 -5.62 40.14 12.31
N TYR A 579 -6.00 38.87 12.45
CA TYR A 579 -6.40 38.05 11.34
C TYR A 579 -7.85 37.61 11.50
N GLY A 580 -8.61 37.67 10.41
CA GLY A 580 -9.96 37.13 10.30
C GLY A 580 -10.00 35.65 9.94
N PRO A 581 -11.15 35.02 9.97
CA PRO A 581 -11.32 33.67 9.42
C PRO A 581 -11.24 33.67 7.89
N ILE A 582 -10.87 32.54 7.30
CA ILE A 582 -10.95 32.30 5.86
C ILE A 582 -11.65 30.98 5.59
N VAL A 583 -12.55 30.94 4.62
CA VAL A 583 -13.11 29.70 4.12
C VAL A 583 -12.09 29.07 3.18
N THR A 584 -11.52 27.95 3.59
CA THR A 584 -10.52 27.20 2.80
C THR A 584 -11.17 26.26 1.80
N GLN A 585 -12.40 25.82 2.10
CA GLN A 585 -13.21 25.00 1.21
C GLN A 585 -14.70 25.28 1.46
N TYR A 586 -15.43 25.54 0.41
CA TYR A 586 -16.88 25.66 0.46
C TYR A 586 -17.56 24.29 0.41
N ALA A 587 -18.71 24.18 1.06
CA ALA A 587 -19.55 22.99 1.00
C ALA A 587 -19.89 22.63 -0.44
N VAL A 588 -19.70 21.37 -0.79
CA VAL A 588 -20.06 20.85 -2.11
C VAL A 588 -21.57 20.58 -2.12
N GLN A 589 -22.29 21.37 -2.93
CA GLN A 589 -23.71 21.15 -3.17
C GLN A 589 -23.91 19.94 -4.09
N ASN A 590 -24.89 19.09 -3.80
CA ASN A 590 -25.26 17.93 -4.63
C ASN A 590 -24.13 16.89 -4.80
N ALA A 591 -23.22 16.76 -3.82
CA ALA A 591 -22.28 15.65 -3.81
C ALA A 591 -23.06 14.33 -3.65
N GLY A 592 -22.92 13.43 -4.61
CA GLY A 592 -23.57 12.13 -4.62
C GLY A 592 -22.58 10.98 -4.77
N TRP A 593 -23.11 9.78 -4.82
CA TRP A 593 -22.33 8.55 -5.03
C TRP A 593 -21.69 8.54 -6.42
N GLU A 594 -20.42 8.20 -6.49
CA GLU A 594 -19.81 7.76 -7.73
C GLU A 594 -20.39 6.39 -8.10
N ARG A 595 -20.86 6.20 -9.33
CA ARG A 595 -21.58 5.01 -9.77
C ARG A 595 -20.88 4.33 -10.92
N VAL A 596 -20.88 2.98 -10.93
CA VAL A 596 -20.30 2.16 -12.00
C VAL A 596 -21.31 1.12 -12.47
N LYS A 597 -21.68 1.15 -13.74
CA LYS A 597 -22.39 0.06 -14.40
C LYS A 597 -21.36 -0.93 -14.92
N LYS A 598 -21.45 -2.19 -14.48
CA LYS A 598 -20.51 -3.24 -14.87
C LYS A 598 -21.24 -4.34 -15.62
N LEU A 599 -20.71 -4.70 -16.78
CA LEU A 599 -21.09 -5.89 -17.55
C LEU A 599 -19.89 -6.83 -17.58
N ASP A 600 -20.12 -8.10 -17.30
CA ASP A 600 -19.11 -9.16 -17.39
C ASP A 600 -19.70 -10.37 -18.10
N LEU A 601 -19.00 -10.88 -19.12
CA LEU A 601 -19.33 -12.08 -19.87
C LEU A 601 -18.11 -12.97 -19.88
N GLY A 602 -18.25 -14.24 -19.52
CA GLY A 602 -17.10 -15.12 -19.47
C GLY A 602 -17.44 -16.58 -19.63
N PHE A 603 -16.39 -17.37 -19.80
CA PHE A 603 -16.48 -18.81 -19.72
C PHE A 603 -15.33 -19.41 -18.91
N ASP A 604 -15.64 -20.51 -18.25
CA ASP A 604 -14.67 -21.36 -17.58
C ASP A 604 -14.67 -22.70 -18.27
N MET A 605 -13.51 -23.13 -18.78
CA MET A 605 -13.36 -24.39 -19.53
C MET A 605 -12.20 -25.19 -18.97
N GLU A 606 -12.38 -26.49 -18.87
CA GLU A 606 -11.32 -27.44 -18.53
C GLU A 606 -11.15 -28.45 -19.68
N LEU A 607 -9.94 -28.50 -20.20
CA LEU A 607 -9.57 -29.43 -21.28
C LEU A 607 -8.72 -30.58 -20.72
N PHE A 608 -9.03 -31.79 -21.16
CA PHE A 608 -8.27 -33.01 -20.82
C PHE A 608 -8.06 -33.26 -19.33
N ARG A 609 -8.87 -32.65 -18.45
CA ARG A 609 -8.74 -32.63 -16.97
C ARG A 609 -7.40 -32.07 -16.45
N CYS A 610 -6.64 -31.37 -17.27
CA CYS A 610 -5.32 -30.82 -16.90
C CYS A 610 -5.12 -29.34 -17.26
N LEU A 611 -5.85 -28.84 -18.26
CA LEU A 611 -5.73 -27.46 -18.71
C LEU A 611 -7.00 -26.67 -18.37
N SER A 612 -6.91 -25.71 -17.47
CA SER A 612 -8.01 -24.81 -17.10
C SER A 612 -7.85 -23.47 -17.81
N LEU A 613 -8.87 -23.06 -18.56
CA LEU A 613 -8.96 -21.80 -19.25
C LEU A 613 -10.12 -20.98 -18.67
N THR A 614 -9.88 -19.74 -18.35
CA THR A 614 -10.90 -18.78 -17.94
C THR A 614 -10.77 -17.53 -18.79
N PHE A 615 -11.86 -17.11 -19.38
CA PHE A 615 -11.93 -15.90 -20.19
C PHE A 615 -13.02 -14.99 -19.64
N ASP A 616 -12.71 -13.68 -19.51
CA ASP A 616 -13.65 -12.64 -19.11
C ASP A 616 -13.57 -11.47 -20.10
N PHE A 617 -14.71 -11.10 -20.66
CA PHE A 617 -14.93 -9.81 -21.29
C PHE A 617 -15.68 -8.92 -20.30
N PHE A 618 -15.18 -7.71 -20.06
CA PHE A 618 -15.81 -6.78 -19.15
C PHE A 618 -15.93 -5.40 -19.77
N TYR A 619 -17.02 -4.69 -19.40
CA TYR A 619 -17.24 -3.31 -19.78
C TYR A 619 -17.77 -2.53 -18.57
N ASP A 620 -17.01 -1.52 -18.14
CA ASP A 620 -17.33 -0.67 -17.00
C ASP A 620 -17.61 0.75 -17.47
N LYS A 621 -18.81 1.28 -17.16
CA LYS A 621 -19.16 2.69 -17.39
C LYS A 621 -19.31 3.39 -16.05
N ARG A 622 -18.40 4.32 -15.78
CA ARG A 622 -18.34 5.10 -14.54
C ARG A 622 -18.90 6.51 -14.79
N TYR A 623 -19.62 7.04 -13.82
CA TYR A 623 -20.23 8.36 -13.90
C TYR A 623 -20.45 8.96 -12.50
N ASN A 624 -20.77 10.24 -12.45
CA ASN A 624 -20.91 11.03 -11.23
C ASN A 624 -19.60 11.10 -10.42
N ILE A 625 -18.47 11.31 -11.11
CA ILE A 625 -17.15 11.45 -10.51
C ILE A 625 -16.98 12.92 -10.12
N LEU A 626 -16.71 13.19 -8.84
CA LEU A 626 -16.43 14.53 -8.34
C LEU A 626 -14.98 14.91 -8.62
N LEU A 627 -14.76 16.06 -9.24
CA LEU A 627 -13.44 16.59 -9.61
C LEU A 627 -13.26 18.01 -9.10
N HIS A 628 -12.01 18.45 -8.92
CA HIS A 628 -11.71 19.87 -8.77
C HIS A 628 -12.03 20.63 -10.05
N ARG A 629 -12.57 21.84 -9.90
CA ARG A 629 -12.89 22.72 -11.05
C ARG A 629 -11.66 23.05 -11.90
N GLU A 630 -10.49 23.14 -11.27
CA GLU A 630 -9.21 23.37 -11.95
C GLU A 630 -8.77 22.22 -12.90
N ALA A 631 -9.35 21.04 -12.75
CA ALA A 631 -9.10 19.91 -13.64
C ALA A 631 -9.79 20.03 -15.02
N TRP A 632 -10.67 21.02 -15.20
CA TRP A 632 -11.35 21.28 -16.46
C TRP A 632 -10.62 22.37 -17.25
N PRO A 633 -10.43 22.21 -18.57
CA PRO A 633 -9.95 23.31 -19.41
C PRO A 633 -10.90 24.50 -19.26
N GLN A 634 -10.37 25.68 -19.00
CA GLN A 634 -11.18 26.92 -18.86
C GLN A 634 -11.92 27.34 -20.13
N SER A 635 -11.74 26.61 -21.23
CA SER A 635 -12.32 26.86 -22.56
C SER A 635 -13.58 26.05 -22.88
N LEU A 636 -14.17 25.35 -21.87
CA LEU A 636 -15.46 24.67 -22.04
C LEU A 636 -16.57 25.34 -21.24
#